data_18aefff67989ba7a5f1adca36761bdd3
#
_entry.id   18aefff67989ba7a5f1adca36761bdd3
#
_cell.length_a   1.000
_cell.length_b   1.000
_cell.length_c   1.000
_cell.angle_alpha   90.00
_cell.angle_beta   90.00
_cell.angle_gamma   90.00
#
_symmetry.space_group_name_H-M   'P 1'
#
loop_
_entity.id
_entity.type
_entity.pdbx_description
1 polymer ?
#
loop_
_entity_poly.entity_id
_entity_poly.type
_entity_poly.pdbx_seq_one_letter_code
_entity_poly.pdbx_strand_id
1 'polypeptide(L)'
;MVDRPTELLPPIQSEFGAAPESSGLGREPELLTHSFSRAESNREQPTEWDDEWDDEDDDPDDDPEVTDEERAKRKKKVWRRVRRTIYVLAALFILGPLAAFGIAYMLVDVPTPEEVAAQQSQAVTLQYSDGSEMSKIIPDEGNRTIVQPDDIPEHVKQAAYAAEDASFETNAGFDIKAIFRAAWNQVSGGVGGGSTITQQYIKKATENEEYSYQRKALEVVKAFKMNNEQSKEEIITAYLNTIYFGRGANGVQAAAKAWFNKDIGDVNPSEAALLAGMIQSPGRADDEEYQQQRWKYVIGQMVDKGWLTPQEGKAEFPKIIPAEQARQNLNRAQGPEGLIERQVLRELETKAGMDESQVQTAGLTIKTTIDPKAQRAATEAVNEVMADQPENLKEALVAVNPKTGGVMAYYGGESATGLDYAQSMQEPGSSFKPFDLAAALKMGHGLGETYDGSSPRTIAGTEVSNSEGVDCGECSVATAMERSINTVFVDMAVNTTGTRAVADAAHEAGIPKEINGKKTLEGANGGAPDANIAIGGGLTQVRTIDMASAYATFAAAGEYRTPHLIDEAKNSEGQVVHVGESDAKPAFDQNAEKSKQIAGNVTNSLEPVVPYSSLACPGDWDCAGKTGTHQYVSPDGEKTSQNAKAWMVGYTPSISSAVWVGADQNEPIVDAAGANIYGSGLPGSIWQSFMETYLADKPGEQFEDVEPIGTYAEAGAEYTPESTEPSLPPSTSSAPPPTTSSEARPSRDVAPTSEAEPPPSGEPPPSDDEPPTGGGDDSPPIIGPDRGGSDRGAEP
;
A
#
# COMPACT_ATOMS: atom_id res chain seq x y z
N MET A 1 -2.09 62.42 -17.87
CA MET A 1 -1.10 62.81 -16.85
C MET A 1 -0.47 61.56 -16.33
N VAL A 2 0.69 61.37 -16.91
CA VAL A 2 1.96 60.88 -16.31
C VAL A 2 1.98 59.38 -15.87
N ASP A 3 2.58 58.62 -16.79
CA ASP A 3 3.26 57.37 -16.64
C ASP A 3 4.24 57.30 -15.48
N ARG A 4 4.33 56.15 -14.84
CA ARG A 4 5.58 55.56 -14.34
C ARG A 4 5.57 54.05 -14.50
N PRO A 5 6.58 53.42 -15.10
CA PRO A 5 6.71 51.99 -15.19
C PRO A 5 7.30 51.43 -13.87
N THR A 6 6.76 50.27 -13.43
CA THR A 6 7.28 49.50 -12.31
C THR A 6 8.35 48.53 -12.82
N GLU A 7 9.56 48.68 -12.28
CA GLU A 7 10.72 47.85 -12.58
C GLU A 7 10.50 46.41 -12.16
N LEU A 8 10.87 45.49 -13.08
CA LEU A 8 11.02 44.07 -12.86
C LEU A 8 12.31 43.80 -12.05
N LEU A 9 12.18 43.16 -10.92
CA LEU A 9 13.31 42.57 -10.16
C LEU A 9 13.73 41.26 -10.82
N PRO A 10 15.04 40.98 -10.97
CA PRO A 10 15.54 39.74 -11.54
C PRO A 10 15.43 38.56 -10.57
N PRO A 11 15.40 37.31 -11.07
CA PRO A 11 15.30 36.12 -10.24
C PRO A 11 16.58 35.85 -9.45
N ILE A 12 16.41 35.46 -8.21
CA ILE A 12 17.48 35.03 -7.30
C ILE A 12 18.00 33.66 -7.77
N GLN A 13 19.23 33.64 -8.25
CA GLN A 13 19.98 32.39 -8.45
C GLN A 13 20.53 31.92 -7.11
N SER A 14 20.15 30.73 -6.67
CA SER A 14 20.80 30.02 -5.58
C SER A 14 22.06 29.33 -6.10
N GLU A 15 23.23 29.87 -5.76
CA GLU A 15 24.51 29.20 -5.93
C GLU A 15 24.61 28.04 -4.92
N PHE A 16 24.59 26.80 -5.39
CA PHE A 16 25.13 25.67 -4.67
C PHE A 16 26.62 25.54 -4.99
N GLY A 17 27.45 25.89 -3.99
CA GLY A 17 28.88 25.70 -4.04
C GLY A 17 29.26 24.20 -4.07
N ALA A 18 30.06 23.88 -5.05
CA ALA A 18 30.70 22.57 -5.20
C ALA A 18 31.69 22.32 -4.06
N ALA A 19 31.62 21.16 -3.45
CA ALA A 19 32.66 20.62 -2.57
C ALA A 19 33.78 19.98 -3.42
N PRO A 20 35.05 20.07 -3.00
CA PRO A 20 36.16 19.55 -3.79
C PRO A 20 36.31 18.03 -3.63
N GLU A 21 36.67 17.37 -4.72
CA GLU A 21 37.12 15.99 -4.79
C GLU A 21 38.36 15.77 -3.90
N SER A 22 38.36 14.73 -3.09
CA SER A 22 39.58 14.13 -2.54
C SER A 22 39.62 12.65 -2.87
N SER A 23 40.55 12.33 -3.74
CA SER A 23 41.02 10.99 -4.09
C SER A 23 41.66 10.31 -2.89
N GLY A 24 41.43 9.00 -2.71
CA GLY A 24 42.47 8.15 -2.14
C GLY A 24 42.03 7.07 -1.15
N LEU A 25 41.96 5.87 -1.64
CA LEU A 25 42.45 4.63 -1.04
C LEU A 25 41.82 4.09 0.27
N GLY A 26 41.28 2.92 0.10
CA GLY A 26 40.71 2.05 1.14
C GLY A 26 41.72 1.65 2.23
N ARG A 27 41.10 1.44 3.42
CA ARG A 27 41.64 0.53 4.45
C ARG A 27 40.49 0.06 5.32
N GLU A 28 40.37 -1.24 5.46
CA GLU A 28 39.56 -1.91 6.47
C GLU A 28 39.92 -1.45 7.90
N PRO A 29 38.94 -1.43 8.84
CA PRO A 29 39.26 -1.19 10.24
C PRO A 29 39.75 -2.48 10.91
N GLU A 30 41.02 -2.52 11.24
CA GLU A 30 41.62 -3.49 12.16
C GLU A 30 41.07 -3.31 13.57
N LEU A 31 40.73 -4.42 14.18
CA LEU A 31 40.47 -4.63 15.61
C LEU A 31 41.65 -4.14 16.47
N LEU A 32 41.42 -3.09 17.24
CA LEU A 32 42.36 -2.64 18.29
C LEU A 32 42.14 -3.46 19.57
N THR A 33 42.96 -4.48 19.74
CA THR A 33 43.22 -5.10 21.04
C THR A 33 44.16 -4.19 21.82
N HIS A 34 43.68 -3.58 22.88
CA HIS A 34 44.53 -2.87 23.83
C HIS A 34 45.19 -3.87 24.79
N SER A 35 46.44 -4.18 24.53
CA SER A 35 47.38 -4.76 25.52
C SER A 35 47.94 -3.65 26.39
N PHE A 36 47.74 -3.79 27.71
CA PHE A 36 48.43 -2.94 28.71
C PHE A 36 49.93 -3.30 28.73
N SER A 37 50.77 -2.40 28.27
CA SER A 37 52.21 -2.45 28.55
C SER A 37 52.54 -1.33 29.57
N ARG A 38 53.21 -1.79 30.60
CA ARG A 38 53.84 -1.13 31.75
C ARG A 38 54.84 -0.06 31.26
N ALA A 39 54.57 1.22 31.55
CA ALA A 39 55.55 2.32 31.38
C ALA A 39 56.35 2.48 32.66
N GLU A 40 57.66 2.35 32.54
CA GLU A 40 58.65 2.67 33.56
C GLU A 40 58.78 4.20 33.75
N SER A 41 59.04 4.51 34.97
CA SER A 41 59.25 5.81 35.54
C SER A 41 60.41 6.64 34.92
N ASN A 42 60.18 7.87 34.56
CA ASN A 42 61.23 8.90 34.62
C ASN A 42 60.93 9.88 35.75
N ARG A 43 61.91 9.91 36.68
CA ARG A 43 61.99 10.93 37.75
C ARG A 43 62.40 12.25 37.15
N GLU A 44 61.62 13.28 37.42
CA GLU A 44 62.10 14.67 37.58
C GLU A 44 61.67 15.14 38.95
N GLN A 45 62.65 15.67 39.68
CA GLN A 45 62.55 16.20 41.04
C GLN A 45 61.87 17.60 40.98
N PRO A 46 60.97 17.89 41.90
CA PRO A 46 60.71 19.22 42.27
C PRO A 46 61.49 19.63 43.56
N THR A 47 61.94 20.82 43.46
CA THR A 47 62.64 21.66 44.41
C THR A 47 62.05 21.65 45.86
N GLU A 48 63.01 21.72 46.80
CA GLU A 48 62.89 21.97 48.22
C GLU A 48 61.81 23.06 48.54
N TRP A 49 60.89 22.69 49.42
CA TRP A 49 60.26 23.57 50.39
C TRP A 49 60.49 22.96 51.75
N ASP A 50 61.41 23.64 52.54
CA ASP A 50 61.57 23.44 53.94
C ASP A 50 60.27 23.74 54.65
N ASP A 51 59.64 22.77 55.27
CA ASP A 51 58.76 22.93 56.44
C ASP A 51 59.15 21.89 57.46
N GLU A 52 59.93 22.37 58.40
CA GLU A 52 60.25 21.76 59.69
C GLU A 52 58.96 21.53 60.49
N TRP A 53 58.45 20.30 60.43
CA TRP A 53 57.51 19.77 61.41
C TRP A 53 58.29 18.80 62.30
N ASP A 54 58.63 19.29 63.49
CA ASP A 54 59.04 18.47 64.62
C ASP A 54 57.99 17.45 64.94
N ASP A 55 58.16 16.22 64.48
CA ASP A 55 57.51 15.04 65.00
C ASP A 55 58.11 14.69 66.39
N GLU A 56 57.70 15.39 67.40
CA GLU A 56 57.71 14.85 68.74
C GLU A 56 56.66 13.71 68.74
N ASP A 57 57.14 12.49 68.62
CA ASP A 57 56.43 11.22 68.92
C ASP A 57 56.12 11.21 70.42
N ASP A 58 55.14 12.01 70.87
CA ASP A 58 54.55 11.89 72.18
C ASP A 58 53.63 10.61 72.11
N ASP A 59 54.27 9.46 72.33
CA ASP A 59 53.54 8.23 72.68
C ASP A 59 52.83 8.47 74.05
N PRO A 60 51.48 8.64 74.04
CA PRO A 60 50.79 8.98 75.32
C PRO A 60 50.79 7.86 76.30
N ASP A 61 51.51 6.75 76.03
CA ASP A 61 51.61 5.59 76.93
C ASP A 61 52.91 5.62 77.74
N ASP A 62 53.85 6.58 77.58
CA ASP A 62 55.13 6.63 78.34
C ASP A 62 55.21 7.72 79.37
N ASP A 63 54.04 8.27 79.81
CA ASP A 63 54.03 9.13 81.00
C ASP A 63 54.20 8.27 82.32
N PRO A 64 55.28 8.47 83.02
CA PRO A 64 55.60 7.65 84.20
C PRO A 64 54.63 7.79 85.40
N GLU A 65 53.73 8.80 85.34
CA GLU A 65 52.79 9.06 86.47
C GLU A 65 51.43 8.38 86.31
N VAL A 66 51.13 7.72 85.16
CA VAL A 66 49.85 7.04 84.93
C VAL A 66 49.88 5.62 85.34
N THR A 67 49.09 5.27 86.35
CA THR A 67 49.01 3.92 86.95
C THR A 67 48.43 2.93 85.87
N ASP A 68 48.87 1.63 85.96
CA ASP A 68 48.40 0.55 85.04
C ASP A 68 46.87 0.44 85.04
N GLU A 69 46.21 0.82 86.12
CA GLU A 69 44.73 0.86 86.20
C GLU A 69 44.13 1.96 85.33
N GLU A 70 44.74 3.09 85.21
CA GLU A 70 44.28 4.21 84.33
C GLU A 70 44.59 3.92 82.91
N ARG A 71 45.70 3.33 82.52
CA ARG A 71 45.98 2.82 81.19
C ARG A 71 44.95 1.80 80.77
N ALA A 72 44.59 0.84 81.65
CA ALA A 72 43.55 -0.17 81.37
C ALA A 72 42.15 0.48 81.18
N LYS A 73 41.82 1.53 81.94
CA LYS A 73 40.56 2.29 81.87
C LYS A 73 40.52 3.12 80.61
N ARG A 74 41.65 3.75 80.12
CA ARG A 74 41.75 4.46 78.86
C ARG A 74 41.63 3.48 77.68
N LYS A 75 42.34 2.38 77.63
CA LYS A 75 42.24 1.33 76.63
C LYS A 75 40.82 0.74 76.59
N LYS A 76 40.11 0.52 77.66
CA LYS A 76 38.72 0.09 77.70
C LYS A 76 37.77 1.16 77.19
N LYS A 77 38.04 2.46 77.40
CA LYS A 77 37.23 3.58 76.91
C LYS A 77 37.42 3.83 75.40
N VAL A 78 38.67 3.74 74.91
CA VAL A 78 38.99 3.74 73.48
C VAL A 78 38.34 2.53 72.78
N TRP A 79 38.50 1.31 73.28
CA TRP A 79 37.90 0.12 72.74
C TRP A 79 36.35 0.15 72.68
N ARG A 80 35.72 0.78 73.67
CA ARG A 80 34.26 0.96 73.67
C ARG A 80 33.88 2.02 72.62
N ARG A 81 34.69 3.04 72.37
CA ARG A 81 34.43 4.00 71.26
C ARG A 81 34.60 3.34 69.89
N VAL A 82 35.72 2.68 69.65
CA VAL A 82 35.97 1.92 68.41
C VAL A 82 34.85 0.90 68.14
N ARG A 83 34.45 0.13 69.14
CA ARG A 83 33.36 -0.84 68.99
C ARG A 83 31.99 -0.20 68.70
N ARG A 84 31.72 1.00 69.32
CA ARG A 84 30.50 1.75 68.99
C ARG A 84 30.58 2.33 67.59
N THR A 85 31.71 2.84 67.12
CA THR A 85 31.92 3.34 65.78
C THR A 85 31.76 2.17 64.75
N ILE A 86 32.33 0.99 65.03
CA ILE A 86 32.14 -0.21 64.20
C ILE A 86 30.66 -0.59 64.09
N TYR A 87 29.93 -0.55 65.23
CA TYR A 87 28.49 -0.86 65.19
C TYR A 87 27.68 0.20 64.42
N VAL A 88 28.03 1.47 64.54
CA VAL A 88 27.38 2.54 63.79
C VAL A 88 27.71 2.42 62.31
N LEU A 89 28.97 2.18 61.98
CA LEU A 89 29.38 1.95 60.57
C LEU A 89 28.71 0.67 59.98
N ALA A 90 28.66 -0.41 60.75
CA ALA A 90 27.97 -1.64 60.33
C ALA A 90 26.45 -1.41 60.19
N ALA A 91 25.83 -0.63 61.07
CA ALA A 91 24.44 -0.26 60.96
C ALA A 91 24.17 0.63 59.75
N LEU A 92 25.02 1.63 59.50
CA LEU A 92 24.93 2.46 58.29
C LEU A 92 25.14 1.66 57.00
N PHE A 93 26.08 0.68 57.03
CA PHE A 93 26.36 -0.20 55.89
C PHE A 93 25.18 -1.13 55.56
N ILE A 94 24.39 -1.53 56.55
CA ILE A 94 23.21 -2.39 56.33
C ILE A 94 21.94 -1.55 56.15
N LEU A 95 21.68 -0.57 57.00
CA LEU A 95 20.44 0.19 57.00
C LEU A 95 20.41 1.27 55.93
N GLY A 96 21.60 1.81 55.54
CA GLY A 96 21.70 2.80 54.45
C GLY A 96 21.19 2.28 53.11
N PRO A 97 21.71 1.16 52.59
CA PRO A 97 21.21 0.56 51.37
C PRO A 97 19.73 0.17 51.45
N LEU A 98 19.25 -0.35 52.60
CA LEU A 98 17.84 -0.69 52.78
C LEU A 98 16.93 0.53 52.74
N ALA A 99 17.35 1.63 53.35
CA ALA A 99 16.62 2.90 53.28
C ALA A 99 16.63 3.48 51.85
N ALA A 100 17.79 3.44 51.17
CA ALA A 100 17.92 3.88 49.81
C ALA A 100 17.03 3.03 48.87
N PHE A 101 16.98 1.71 49.05
CA PHE A 101 16.09 0.82 48.32
C PHE A 101 14.61 1.16 48.55
N GLY A 102 14.19 1.37 49.81
CA GLY A 102 12.82 1.75 50.14
C GLY A 102 12.40 3.08 49.56
N ILE A 103 13.31 4.10 49.56
CA ILE A 103 13.06 5.39 48.93
C ILE A 103 12.95 5.23 47.39
N ALA A 104 13.87 4.50 46.78
CA ALA A 104 13.83 4.23 45.35
C ALA A 104 12.54 3.48 44.95
N TYR A 105 12.10 2.47 45.73
CA TYR A 105 10.84 1.75 45.51
C TYR A 105 9.61 2.67 45.51
N MET A 106 9.60 3.71 46.35
CA MET A 106 8.50 4.68 46.40
C MET A 106 8.52 5.68 45.21
N LEU A 107 9.69 5.93 44.65
CA LEU A 107 9.90 6.97 43.65
C LEU A 107 9.90 6.44 42.20
N VAL A 108 10.15 5.14 41.97
CA VAL A 108 10.16 4.56 40.64
C VAL A 108 8.76 4.06 40.26
N ASP A 109 8.38 4.30 39.01
CA ASP A 109 7.23 3.69 38.38
C ASP A 109 7.66 2.49 37.52
N VAL A 110 6.79 1.50 37.39
CA VAL A 110 6.96 0.35 36.51
C VAL A 110 5.81 0.31 35.52
N PRO A 111 6.07 0.18 34.20
CA PRO A 111 5.03 0.16 33.21
C PRO A 111 4.18 -1.13 33.33
N THR A 112 2.91 -1.05 33.01
CA THR A 112 2.05 -2.23 32.86
C THR A 112 2.33 -2.92 31.51
N PRO A 113 1.98 -4.21 31.38
CA PRO A 113 2.11 -4.90 30.10
C PRO A 113 1.36 -4.20 28.96
N GLU A 114 0.19 -3.63 29.24
CA GLU A 114 -0.62 -2.89 28.27
C GLU A 114 0.06 -1.60 27.83
N GLU A 115 0.65 -0.83 28.77
CA GLU A 115 1.41 0.39 28.44
C GLU A 115 2.63 0.09 27.57
N VAL A 116 3.33 -1.02 27.83
CA VAL A 116 4.47 -1.45 26.99
C VAL A 116 3.98 -1.90 25.62
N ALA A 117 2.92 -2.71 25.56
CA ALA A 117 2.35 -3.18 24.30
C ALA A 117 1.86 -2.00 23.44
N ALA A 118 1.22 -1.00 24.06
CA ALA A 118 0.74 0.21 23.39
C ALA A 118 1.86 1.13 22.82
N GLN A 119 3.11 0.91 23.19
CA GLN A 119 4.27 1.65 22.67
C GLN A 119 5.07 0.85 21.64
N GLN A 120 4.75 -0.41 21.47
CA GLN A 120 5.49 -1.30 20.56
C GLN A 120 4.79 -1.41 19.22
N SER A 121 5.51 -1.10 18.14
CA SER A 121 5.03 -1.29 16.77
C SER A 121 4.76 -2.77 16.48
N GLN A 122 3.62 -3.05 15.89
CA GLN A 122 3.15 -4.37 15.49
C GLN A 122 3.01 -4.47 13.97
N ALA A 123 3.04 -5.69 13.42
CA ALA A 123 2.70 -5.91 12.04
C ALA A 123 1.22 -5.61 11.80
N VAL A 124 0.94 -4.84 10.75
CA VAL A 124 -0.41 -4.56 10.27
C VAL A 124 -0.76 -5.58 9.19
N THR A 125 -1.93 -6.20 9.30
CA THR A 125 -2.38 -7.19 8.30
C THR A 125 -3.40 -6.57 7.36
N LEU A 126 -3.11 -6.56 6.06
CA LEU A 126 -4.07 -6.22 5.01
C LEU A 126 -4.75 -7.49 4.51
N GLN A 127 -6.07 -7.43 4.37
CA GLN A 127 -6.91 -8.50 3.84
C GLN A 127 -7.64 -8.02 2.59
N TYR A 128 -7.84 -8.95 1.64
CA TYR A 128 -8.79 -8.76 0.55
C TYR A 128 -10.23 -8.66 1.05
N SER A 129 -11.15 -8.29 0.17
CA SER A 129 -12.59 -8.17 0.48
C SER A 129 -13.23 -9.48 0.93
N ASP A 130 -12.65 -10.65 0.58
CA ASP A 130 -13.09 -11.96 1.02
C ASP A 130 -12.51 -12.39 2.39
N GLY A 131 -11.64 -11.55 3.00
CA GLY A 131 -10.98 -11.81 4.26
C GLY A 131 -9.69 -12.62 4.16
N SER A 132 -9.28 -13.07 2.98
CA SER A 132 -7.96 -13.69 2.78
C SER A 132 -6.85 -12.65 2.95
N GLU A 133 -5.69 -13.08 3.47
CA GLU A 133 -4.53 -12.20 3.68
C GLU A 133 -3.98 -11.72 2.33
N MET A 134 -3.82 -10.40 2.18
CA MET A 134 -3.18 -9.77 1.04
C MET A 134 -1.68 -9.59 1.29
N SER A 135 -1.35 -8.83 2.34
CA SER A 135 0.03 -8.50 2.71
C SER A 135 0.14 -8.10 4.18
N LYS A 136 1.39 -7.86 4.62
CA LYS A 136 1.70 -7.30 5.95
C LYS A 136 2.62 -6.11 5.85
N ILE A 137 2.24 -5.02 6.51
CA ILE A 137 3.12 -3.88 6.78
C ILE A 137 3.93 -4.22 8.02
N ILE A 138 5.24 -4.37 7.85
CA ILE A 138 6.14 -4.80 8.93
C ILE A 138 6.98 -3.61 9.33
N PRO A 139 6.95 -3.22 10.64
CA PRO A 139 7.79 -2.14 11.16
C PRO A 139 9.29 -2.39 10.91
N ASP A 140 10.08 -1.32 10.86
CA ASP A 140 11.54 -1.40 10.66
C ASP A 140 12.25 -2.18 11.77
N GLU A 141 11.72 -2.14 13.00
CA GLU A 141 12.21 -2.91 14.15
C GLU A 141 11.99 -4.42 13.99
N GLY A 142 11.21 -4.86 13.03
CA GLY A 142 10.91 -6.26 12.74
C GLY A 142 9.45 -6.65 13.01
N ASN A 143 9.11 -7.88 12.63
CA ASN A 143 7.76 -8.42 12.81
C ASN A 143 7.45 -8.64 14.30
N ARG A 144 6.29 -8.17 14.76
CA ARG A 144 5.75 -8.44 16.11
C ARG A 144 4.24 -8.69 16.01
N THR A 145 3.81 -9.74 16.68
CA THR A 145 2.40 -10.05 16.89
C THR A 145 2.22 -10.36 18.37
N ILE A 146 1.41 -9.59 19.07
CA ILE A 146 1.13 -9.79 20.50
C ILE A 146 0.13 -10.91 20.67
N VAL A 147 0.40 -11.83 21.59
CA VAL A 147 -0.47 -12.95 21.95
C VAL A 147 -0.88 -12.88 23.41
N GLN A 148 -2.07 -13.45 23.73
CA GLN A 148 -2.61 -13.47 25.07
C GLN A 148 -1.95 -14.59 25.92
N PRO A 149 -2.01 -14.53 27.25
CA PRO A 149 -1.42 -15.54 28.13
C PRO A 149 -1.85 -16.97 27.81
N ASP A 150 -3.15 -17.16 27.48
CA ASP A 150 -3.74 -18.46 27.16
C ASP A 150 -3.28 -19.04 25.80
N ASP A 151 -2.77 -18.20 24.90
CA ASP A 151 -2.26 -18.63 23.61
C ASP A 151 -0.84 -19.23 23.70
N ILE A 152 -0.12 -18.97 24.80
CA ILE A 152 1.27 -19.42 24.98
C ILE A 152 1.28 -20.73 25.79
N PRO A 153 1.64 -21.87 25.15
CA PRO A 153 1.71 -23.16 25.84
C PRO A 153 2.67 -23.14 27.03
N GLU A 154 2.35 -23.86 28.10
CA GLU A 154 3.14 -23.90 29.34
C GLU A 154 4.59 -24.32 29.08
N HIS A 155 4.83 -25.28 28.20
CA HIS A 155 6.20 -25.72 27.87
C HIS A 155 7.05 -24.65 27.16
N VAL A 156 6.43 -23.65 26.53
CA VAL A 156 7.12 -22.47 25.93
C VAL A 156 7.57 -21.54 27.07
N LYS A 157 6.72 -21.28 28.08
CA LYS A 157 7.06 -20.51 29.27
C LYS A 157 8.19 -21.20 30.02
N GLN A 158 8.08 -22.52 30.25
CA GLN A 158 9.10 -23.33 30.91
C GLN A 158 10.45 -23.38 30.18
N ALA A 159 10.44 -23.40 28.84
CA ALA A 159 11.66 -23.32 28.05
C ALA A 159 12.38 -21.96 28.24
N ALA A 160 11.63 -20.86 28.29
CA ALA A 160 12.18 -19.54 28.62
C ALA A 160 12.75 -19.48 30.04
N TYR A 161 12.06 -20.08 31.03
CA TYR A 161 12.59 -20.20 32.40
C TYR A 161 13.89 -21.01 32.41
N ALA A 162 13.94 -22.13 31.70
CA ALA A 162 15.11 -22.99 31.60
C ALA A 162 16.31 -22.28 30.98
N ALA A 163 16.05 -21.43 29.95
CA ALA A 163 17.07 -20.72 29.24
C ALA A 163 17.68 -19.57 30.05
N GLU A 164 16.83 -18.77 30.73
CA GLU A 164 17.17 -17.45 31.24
C GLU A 164 17.05 -17.31 32.76
N ASP A 165 16.05 -17.93 33.42
CA ASP A 165 15.79 -17.77 34.84
C ASP A 165 15.02 -18.97 35.43
N ALA A 166 15.73 -20.04 35.71
CA ALA A 166 15.15 -21.26 36.27
C ALA A 166 14.50 -21.10 37.67
N SER A 167 14.58 -19.91 38.26
CA SER A 167 13.94 -19.56 39.54
C SER A 167 12.76 -18.59 39.38
N PHE A 168 12.37 -18.23 38.13
CA PHE A 168 11.42 -17.17 37.82
C PHE A 168 10.11 -17.27 38.61
N GLU A 169 9.50 -18.43 38.71
CA GLU A 169 8.22 -18.66 39.41
C GLU A 169 8.30 -18.37 40.91
N THR A 170 9.49 -18.51 41.52
CA THR A 170 9.68 -18.44 42.97
C THR A 170 10.50 -17.24 43.42
N ASN A 171 11.22 -16.55 42.55
CA ASN A 171 12.00 -15.36 42.91
C ASN A 171 11.11 -14.11 43.05
N ALA A 172 11.63 -13.11 43.79
CA ALA A 172 10.96 -11.83 44.02
C ALA A 172 11.29 -10.76 42.95
N GLY A 173 11.48 -11.16 41.69
CA GLY A 173 11.92 -10.26 40.59
C GLY A 173 13.44 -10.20 40.46
N PHE A 174 14.21 -10.68 41.42
CA PHE A 174 15.68 -10.80 41.34
C PHE A 174 16.16 -12.03 42.16
N ASP A 175 17.31 -12.59 41.75
CA ASP A 175 17.95 -13.72 42.43
C ASP A 175 19.25 -13.28 43.10
N ILE A 176 19.22 -13.19 44.44
CA ILE A 176 20.38 -12.80 45.28
C ILE A 176 21.55 -13.79 45.07
N LYS A 177 21.27 -15.11 44.96
CA LYS A 177 22.33 -16.12 44.76
C LYS A 177 22.97 -15.94 43.36
N ALA A 178 22.17 -15.62 42.32
CA ALA A 178 22.69 -15.37 41.00
C ALA A 178 23.52 -14.07 40.95
N ILE A 179 23.13 -13.03 41.67
CA ILE A 179 23.91 -11.78 41.81
C ILE A 179 25.27 -12.05 42.48
N PHE A 180 25.31 -12.78 43.58
CA PHE A 180 26.58 -13.17 44.23
C PHE A 180 27.45 -14.04 43.30
N ARG A 181 26.86 -15.01 42.62
CA ARG A 181 27.56 -15.87 41.65
C ARG A 181 28.16 -15.04 40.46
N ALA A 182 27.37 -14.11 39.91
CA ALA A 182 27.83 -13.23 38.84
C ALA A 182 28.99 -12.32 39.30
N ALA A 183 28.90 -11.73 40.52
CA ALA A 183 29.98 -10.95 41.13
C ALA A 183 31.26 -11.78 41.34
N TRP A 184 31.13 -13.02 41.82
CA TRP A 184 32.25 -13.94 41.97
C TRP A 184 32.89 -14.32 40.64
N ASN A 185 32.07 -14.65 39.64
CA ASN A 185 32.55 -14.97 38.28
C ASN A 185 33.29 -13.80 37.64
N GLN A 186 32.84 -12.55 37.85
CA GLN A 186 33.52 -11.37 37.37
C GLN A 186 34.92 -11.17 37.98
N VAL A 187 35.10 -11.57 39.24
CA VAL A 187 36.41 -11.53 39.91
C VAL A 187 37.29 -12.73 39.55
N SER A 188 36.67 -13.92 39.31
CA SER A 188 37.37 -15.17 39.01
C SER A 188 37.58 -15.47 37.54
N GLY A 189 37.11 -14.60 36.61
CA GLY A 189 37.21 -14.77 35.15
C GLY A 189 36.24 -15.81 34.58
N GLY A 190 35.15 -16.15 35.30
CA GLY A 190 34.11 -17.06 34.86
C GLY A 190 33.05 -16.36 34.01
N VAL A 191 32.37 -17.12 33.16
CA VAL A 191 31.24 -16.65 32.30
C VAL A 191 29.93 -17.02 32.99
N GLY A 192 28.95 -16.07 33.06
CA GLY A 192 27.60 -16.33 33.52
C GLY A 192 26.82 -15.05 33.82
N GLY A 193 25.61 -14.93 33.27
CA GLY A 193 24.65 -13.87 33.56
C GLY A 193 23.90 -14.10 34.88
N GLY A 194 23.56 -13.00 35.57
CA GLY A 194 22.83 -13.04 36.83
C GLY A 194 21.52 -12.26 36.80
N SER A 195 21.04 -11.85 35.64
CA SER A 195 19.80 -11.09 35.47
C SER A 195 18.60 -12.04 35.34
N THR A 196 17.51 -11.75 36.02
CA THR A 196 16.25 -12.50 35.93
C THR A 196 15.44 -12.06 34.67
N ILE A 197 14.42 -12.83 34.30
CA ILE A 197 13.46 -12.50 33.25
C ILE A 197 12.82 -11.13 33.54
N THR A 198 12.38 -10.88 34.79
CA THR A 198 11.80 -9.57 35.17
C THR A 198 12.77 -8.40 34.93
N GLN A 199 14.05 -8.58 35.27
CA GLN A 199 15.07 -7.54 34.99
C GLN A 199 15.33 -7.32 33.51
N GLN A 200 15.34 -8.40 32.73
CA GLN A 200 15.49 -8.30 31.25
C GLN A 200 14.27 -7.60 30.63
N TYR A 201 13.07 -7.94 31.07
CA TYR A 201 11.84 -7.28 30.62
C TYR A 201 11.85 -5.79 30.90
N ILE A 202 12.16 -5.38 32.16
CA ILE A 202 12.27 -3.94 32.51
C ILE A 202 13.30 -3.22 31.65
N LYS A 203 14.46 -3.84 31.44
CA LYS A 203 15.49 -3.23 30.58
C LYS A 203 14.96 -2.93 29.17
N LYS A 204 14.21 -3.86 28.59
CA LYS A 204 13.60 -3.71 27.27
C LYS A 204 12.40 -2.75 27.26
N ALA A 205 11.51 -2.87 28.24
CA ALA A 205 10.32 -2.03 28.38
C ALA A 205 10.63 -0.54 28.65
N THR A 206 11.81 -0.22 29.19
CA THR A 206 12.21 1.18 29.48
C THR A 206 13.28 1.72 28.54
N GLU A 207 13.64 0.98 27.47
CA GLU A 207 14.66 1.31 26.45
C GLU A 207 15.99 1.86 26.99
N ASN A 208 16.28 1.61 28.28
CA ASN A 208 17.46 2.12 28.92
C ASN A 208 18.60 1.10 28.83
N GLU A 209 19.41 1.21 27.78
CA GLU A 209 20.54 0.30 27.51
C GLU A 209 21.90 0.83 28.04
N GLU A 210 21.94 2.02 28.66
CA GLU A 210 23.19 2.58 29.20
C GLU A 210 23.83 1.68 30.27
N TYR A 211 25.13 1.46 30.17
CA TYR A 211 25.89 0.65 31.13
C TYR A 211 26.29 1.49 32.34
N SER A 212 25.51 1.44 33.46
CA SER A 212 25.88 2.05 34.72
C SER A 212 25.44 1.20 35.90
N TYR A 213 26.22 1.27 36.99
CA TYR A 213 25.88 0.57 38.29
C TYR A 213 24.60 1.16 38.90
N GLN A 214 24.35 2.46 38.68
CA GLN A 214 23.13 3.10 39.18
C GLN A 214 21.89 2.57 38.46
N ARG A 215 21.93 2.44 37.13
CA ARG A 215 20.87 1.82 36.34
C ARG A 215 20.61 0.38 36.83
N LYS A 216 21.68 -0.43 37.02
CA LYS A 216 21.53 -1.83 37.48
C LYS A 216 20.92 -1.93 38.89
N ALA A 217 21.22 -0.98 39.79
CA ALA A 217 20.57 -0.93 41.10
C ALA A 217 19.09 -0.55 40.98
N LEU A 218 18.73 0.42 40.14
CA LEU A 218 17.34 0.81 39.89
C LEU A 218 16.56 -0.30 39.19
N GLU A 219 17.18 -1.07 38.26
CA GLU A 219 16.59 -2.23 37.63
C GLU A 219 16.17 -3.29 38.67
N VAL A 220 16.99 -3.54 39.66
CA VAL A 220 16.64 -4.47 40.78
C VAL A 220 15.43 -3.95 41.56
N VAL A 221 15.37 -2.65 41.86
CA VAL A 221 14.24 -2.03 42.57
C VAL A 221 12.96 -2.13 41.72
N LYS A 222 13.04 -1.79 40.45
CA LYS A 222 11.91 -1.89 39.52
C LYS A 222 11.42 -3.34 39.35
N ALA A 223 12.36 -4.30 39.22
CA ALA A 223 12.02 -5.72 39.11
C ALA A 223 11.29 -6.25 40.37
N PHE A 224 11.70 -5.81 41.54
CA PHE A 224 11.02 -6.14 42.79
C PHE A 224 9.63 -5.49 42.88
N LYS A 225 9.50 -4.22 42.44
CA LYS A 225 8.21 -3.51 42.42
C LYS A 225 7.26 -4.16 41.43
N MET A 226 7.71 -4.43 40.21
CA MET A 226 6.92 -5.10 39.16
C MET A 226 6.40 -6.48 39.64
N ASN A 227 7.26 -7.29 40.25
CA ASN A 227 6.87 -8.60 40.78
C ASN A 227 5.86 -8.52 41.93
N ASN A 228 5.72 -7.37 42.61
CA ASN A 228 4.70 -7.18 43.65
C ASN A 228 3.39 -6.62 43.08
N GLU A 229 3.43 -5.92 41.96
CA GLU A 229 2.28 -5.25 41.33
C GLU A 229 1.65 -6.07 40.21
N GLN A 230 2.40 -6.96 39.56
CA GLN A 230 1.99 -7.80 38.44
C GLN A 230 2.19 -9.28 38.77
N SER A 231 1.35 -10.15 38.23
CA SER A 231 1.49 -11.60 38.38
C SER A 231 2.67 -12.13 37.56
N LYS A 232 3.16 -13.32 37.91
CA LYS A 232 4.21 -14.00 37.12
C LYS A 232 3.79 -14.30 35.72
N GLU A 233 2.51 -14.58 35.51
CA GLU A 233 1.95 -14.86 34.20
C GLU A 233 1.92 -13.60 33.31
N GLU A 234 1.51 -12.45 33.82
CA GLU A 234 1.57 -11.17 33.12
C GLU A 234 3.01 -10.83 32.76
N ILE A 235 3.97 -10.96 33.65
CA ILE A 235 5.38 -10.65 33.41
C ILE A 235 5.99 -11.56 32.34
N ILE A 236 5.75 -12.87 32.38
CA ILE A 236 6.34 -13.79 31.38
C ILE A 236 5.70 -13.61 30.03
N THR A 237 4.39 -13.37 29.95
CA THR A 237 3.69 -13.09 28.69
C THR A 237 4.21 -11.82 28.06
N ALA A 238 4.31 -10.73 28.84
CA ALA A 238 4.86 -9.47 28.36
C ALA A 238 6.33 -9.59 27.91
N TYR A 239 7.15 -10.33 28.63
CA TYR A 239 8.52 -10.64 28.26
C TYR A 239 8.60 -11.38 26.92
N LEU A 240 7.81 -12.46 26.76
CA LEU A 240 7.78 -13.27 25.55
C LEU A 240 7.22 -12.51 24.35
N ASN A 241 6.33 -11.54 24.54
CA ASN A 241 5.85 -10.66 23.48
C ASN A 241 6.87 -9.56 23.08
N THR A 242 7.85 -9.25 23.94
CA THR A 242 8.78 -8.13 23.74
C THR A 242 10.15 -8.55 23.22
N ILE A 243 10.67 -9.71 23.69
CA ILE A 243 12.07 -10.10 23.45
C ILE A 243 12.33 -10.48 21.98
N TYR A 244 13.55 -10.19 21.50
CA TYR A 244 13.99 -10.52 20.15
C TYR A 244 14.55 -11.94 20.08
N PHE A 245 14.11 -12.74 19.11
CA PHE A 245 14.49 -14.15 18.91
C PHE A 245 15.39 -14.38 17.70
N GLY A 246 15.90 -13.32 17.06
CA GLY A 246 16.62 -13.41 15.78
C GLY A 246 15.68 -13.47 14.57
N ARG A 247 16.24 -13.46 13.36
CA ARG A 247 15.52 -13.55 12.09
C ARG A 247 14.42 -12.50 11.88
N GLY A 248 14.60 -11.28 12.43
CA GLY A 248 13.61 -10.20 12.34
C GLY A 248 12.35 -10.43 13.19
N ALA A 249 12.39 -11.36 14.16
CA ALA A 249 11.23 -11.73 14.97
C ALA A 249 11.31 -11.14 16.39
N ASN A 250 10.46 -10.16 16.69
CA ASN A 250 10.20 -9.65 18.03
C ASN A 250 8.94 -10.31 18.59
N GLY A 251 9.06 -10.91 19.76
CA GLY A 251 7.99 -11.70 20.39
C GLY A 251 7.90 -13.13 19.87
N VAL A 252 7.30 -13.98 20.72
CA VAL A 252 7.31 -15.44 20.57
C VAL A 252 6.46 -15.94 19.41
N GLN A 253 5.36 -15.26 19.09
CA GLN A 253 4.51 -15.60 17.94
C GLN A 253 5.24 -15.37 16.61
N ALA A 254 5.86 -14.19 16.47
CA ALA A 254 6.67 -13.88 15.31
C ALA A 254 7.87 -14.84 15.17
N ALA A 255 8.46 -15.23 16.30
CA ALA A 255 9.54 -16.22 16.34
C ALA A 255 9.07 -17.61 15.86
N ALA A 256 7.92 -18.10 16.32
CA ALA A 256 7.35 -19.37 15.87
C ALA A 256 7.13 -19.40 14.36
N LYS A 257 6.65 -18.30 13.77
CA LYS A 257 6.51 -18.12 12.31
C LYS A 257 7.87 -18.10 11.60
N ALA A 258 8.82 -17.30 12.09
CA ALA A 258 10.14 -17.13 11.45
C ALA A 258 11.03 -18.39 11.51
N TRP A 259 10.86 -19.22 12.52
CA TRP A 259 11.68 -20.41 12.72
C TRP A 259 11.02 -21.69 12.18
N PHE A 260 9.70 -21.84 12.30
CA PHE A 260 8.99 -23.09 12.03
C PHE A 260 7.78 -22.93 11.11
N ASN A 261 7.38 -21.72 10.76
CA ASN A 261 6.13 -21.39 10.03
C ASN A 261 4.88 -21.91 10.75
N LYS A 262 4.86 -21.83 12.09
CA LYS A 262 3.77 -22.29 12.97
C LYS A 262 3.22 -21.14 13.79
N ASP A 263 1.99 -21.32 14.30
CA ASP A 263 1.49 -20.50 15.40
C ASP A 263 2.12 -20.99 16.71
N ILE A 264 2.23 -20.06 17.71
CA ILE A 264 2.90 -20.40 18.97
C ILE A 264 2.19 -21.55 19.70
N GLY A 265 0.87 -21.67 19.56
CA GLY A 265 0.09 -22.76 20.12
C GLY A 265 0.45 -24.15 19.58
N ASP A 266 1.02 -24.23 18.37
CA ASP A 266 1.40 -25.46 17.67
C ASP A 266 2.89 -25.84 17.87
N VAL A 267 3.65 -25.03 18.60
CA VAL A 267 5.07 -25.25 18.86
C VAL A 267 5.25 -26.36 19.88
N ASN A 268 6.04 -27.37 19.56
CA ASN A 268 6.31 -28.48 20.47
C ASN A 268 7.47 -28.16 21.46
N PRO A 269 7.67 -28.97 22.51
CA PRO A 269 8.71 -28.69 23.51
C PRO A 269 10.16 -28.59 22.99
N SER A 270 10.48 -29.33 21.92
CA SER A 270 11.81 -29.27 21.30
C SER A 270 12.02 -27.95 20.54
N GLU A 271 10.98 -27.50 19.83
CA GLU A 271 10.95 -26.22 19.13
C GLU A 271 11.00 -25.05 20.15
N ALA A 272 10.21 -25.13 21.23
CA ALA A 272 10.22 -24.15 22.31
C ALA A 272 11.61 -23.99 22.93
N ALA A 273 12.31 -25.11 23.14
CA ALA A 273 13.68 -25.10 23.70
C ALA A 273 14.68 -24.41 22.73
N LEU A 274 14.51 -24.54 21.42
CA LEU A 274 15.34 -23.82 20.46
C LEU A 274 15.05 -22.31 20.49
N LEU A 275 13.77 -21.90 20.42
CA LEU A 275 13.40 -20.47 20.52
C LEU A 275 14.00 -19.84 21.78
N ALA A 276 13.76 -20.43 22.94
CA ALA A 276 14.29 -19.94 24.20
C ALA A 276 15.82 -19.89 24.22
N GLY A 277 16.49 -20.86 23.56
CA GLY A 277 17.95 -20.88 23.42
C GLY A 277 18.51 -19.67 22.65
N MET A 278 17.73 -19.11 21.72
CA MET A 278 18.18 -17.96 20.90
C MET A 278 18.09 -16.61 21.62
N ILE A 279 17.33 -16.51 22.70
CA ILE A 279 17.15 -15.25 23.47
C ILE A 279 18.51 -14.67 23.91
N GLN A 280 19.45 -15.51 24.32
CA GLN A 280 20.74 -15.07 24.87
C GLN A 280 21.62 -14.33 23.86
N SER A 281 21.63 -14.74 22.60
CA SER A 281 22.43 -14.13 21.53
C SER A 281 21.71 -14.25 20.17
N PRO A 282 20.65 -13.47 19.97
CA PRO A 282 19.82 -13.57 18.76
C PRO A 282 20.56 -13.19 17.48
N GLY A 283 21.66 -12.43 17.55
CA GLY A 283 22.54 -12.15 16.42
C GLY A 283 23.29 -13.39 15.88
N ARG A 284 23.28 -14.51 16.63
CA ARG A 284 23.83 -15.81 16.19
C ARG A 284 22.75 -16.79 15.74
N ALA A 285 21.59 -16.28 15.36
CA ALA A 285 20.43 -17.07 14.95
C ALA A 285 20.68 -18.02 13.77
N ASP A 286 21.65 -17.72 12.92
CA ASP A 286 22.01 -18.53 11.75
C ASP A 286 23.28 -19.40 11.98
N ASP A 287 23.85 -19.41 13.22
CA ASP A 287 24.98 -20.26 13.63
C ASP A 287 24.47 -21.61 14.12
N GLU A 288 24.58 -22.63 13.27
CA GLU A 288 24.03 -23.97 13.54
C GLU A 288 24.65 -24.65 14.76
N GLU A 289 25.96 -24.46 15.00
CA GLU A 289 26.62 -25.02 16.18
C GLU A 289 26.11 -24.37 17.46
N TYR A 290 25.93 -23.06 17.45
CA TYR A 290 25.33 -22.32 18.57
C TYR A 290 23.89 -22.73 18.83
N GLN A 291 23.06 -22.85 17.79
CA GLN A 291 21.69 -23.35 17.90
C GLN A 291 21.62 -24.70 18.61
N GLN A 292 22.42 -25.68 18.14
CA GLN A 292 22.46 -27.02 18.72
C GLN A 292 22.97 -27.01 20.17
N GLN A 293 23.99 -26.20 20.47
CA GLN A 293 24.54 -26.09 21.83
C GLN A 293 23.49 -25.51 22.78
N ARG A 294 22.80 -24.43 22.40
CA ARG A 294 21.80 -23.78 23.22
C ARG A 294 20.56 -24.66 23.41
N TRP A 295 20.08 -25.26 22.35
CA TRP A 295 18.97 -26.20 22.40
C TRP A 295 19.23 -27.33 23.38
N LYS A 296 20.38 -28.01 23.30
CA LYS A 296 20.78 -29.06 24.25
C LYS A 296 20.81 -28.57 25.68
N TYR A 297 21.31 -27.35 25.90
CA TYR A 297 21.35 -26.76 27.24
C TYR A 297 19.93 -26.59 27.79
N VAL A 298 19.01 -26.00 27.01
CA VAL A 298 17.63 -25.74 27.46
C VAL A 298 16.89 -27.04 27.72
N ILE A 299 16.95 -28.02 26.83
CA ILE A 299 16.37 -29.36 27.02
C ILE A 299 16.89 -30.01 28.30
N GLY A 300 18.22 -29.95 28.53
CA GLY A 300 18.82 -30.48 29.76
C GLY A 300 18.26 -29.83 31.04
N GLN A 301 18.14 -28.51 31.04
CA GLN A 301 17.56 -27.77 32.16
C GLN A 301 16.07 -28.11 32.39
N MET A 302 15.28 -28.26 31.30
CA MET A 302 13.87 -28.66 31.43
C MET A 302 13.70 -30.06 32.05
N VAL A 303 14.60 -31.01 31.70
CA VAL A 303 14.62 -32.35 32.33
C VAL A 303 15.06 -32.27 33.77
N ASP A 304 16.12 -31.52 34.09
CA ASP A 304 16.62 -31.36 35.46
C ASP A 304 15.59 -30.72 36.39
N LYS A 305 14.73 -29.87 35.86
CA LYS A 305 13.59 -29.25 36.58
C LYS A 305 12.35 -30.12 36.64
N GLY A 306 12.30 -31.23 35.92
CA GLY A 306 11.14 -32.12 35.85
C GLY A 306 9.99 -31.57 35.00
N TRP A 307 10.22 -30.56 34.18
CA TRP A 307 9.27 -30.03 33.19
C TRP A 307 9.18 -30.93 31.94
N LEU A 308 10.25 -31.69 31.66
CA LEU A 308 10.26 -32.78 30.68
C LEU A 308 10.65 -34.08 31.37
N THR A 309 10.08 -35.19 30.95
CA THR A 309 10.55 -36.52 31.33
C THR A 309 11.90 -36.83 30.70
N PRO A 310 12.73 -37.75 31.26
CA PRO A 310 13.99 -38.14 30.65
C PRO A 310 13.83 -38.76 29.24
N GLN A 311 12.62 -39.22 28.89
CA GLN A 311 12.32 -39.73 27.54
C GLN A 311 12.06 -38.60 26.56
N GLU A 312 11.30 -37.57 26.95
CA GLU A 312 11.09 -36.35 26.15
C GLU A 312 12.38 -35.57 25.97
N GLY A 313 13.28 -35.58 26.94
CA GLY A 313 14.64 -35.00 26.84
C GLY A 313 15.56 -35.65 25.81
N LYS A 314 15.15 -36.79 25.21
CA LYS A 314 15.83 -37.43 24.06
C LYS A 314 15.26 -36.99 22.71
N ALA A 315 14.45 -35.93 22.68
CA ALA A 315 13.94 -35.37 21.42
C ALA A 315 15.09 -35.09 20.42
N GLU A 316 14.77 -35.16 19.15
CA GLU A 316 15.68 -34.73 18.08
C GLU A 316 15.70 -33.20 17.97
N PHE A 317 16.79 -32.66 17.43
CA PHE A 317 16.89 -31.25 17.09
C PHE A 317 15.78 -30.87 16.10
N PRO A 318 15.02 -29.77 16.31
CA PRO A 318 13.85 -29.45 15.51
C PRO A 318 14.26 -29.06 14.08
N LYS A 319 13.37 -29.34 13.12
CA LYS A 319 13.56 -28.91 11.74
C LYS A 319 13.23 -27.41 11.62
N ILE A 320 14.22 -26.63 11.25
CA ILE A 320 14.12 -25.19 11.05
C ILE A 320 13.84 -24.89 9.57
N ILE A 321 12.99 -23.91 9.26
CA ILE A 321 12.84 -23.42 7.89
C ILE A 321 14.07 -22.58 7.46
N PRO A 322 14.46 -22.59 6.17
CA PRO A 322 15.54 -21.73 5.67
C PRO A 322 15.25 -20.24 5.95
N ALA A 323 16.28 -19.46 6.26
CA ALA A 323 16.14 -18.02 6.55
C ALA A 323 15.51 -17.26 5.38
N GLU A 324 15.79 -17.65 4.14
CA GLU A 324 15.16 -17.05 2.95
C GLU A 324 13.66 -17.32 2.89
N GLN A 325 13.24 -18.56 3.17
CA GLN A 325 11.82 -18.89 3.27
C GLN A 325 11.13 -18.12 4.41
N ALA A 326 11.85 -17.90 5.52
CA ALA A 326 11.32 -17.08 6.62
C ALA A 326 11.05 -15.63 6.17
N ARG A 327 11.94 -15.04 5.36
CA ARG A 327 11.75 -13.69 4.80
C ARG A 327 10.58 -13.64 3.82
N GLN A 328 10.45 -14.63 2.96
CA GLN A 328 9.29 -14.74 2.04
C GLN A 328 7.98 -14.91 2.80
N ASN A 329 7.98 -15.66 3.89
CA ASN A 329 6.80 -15.85 4.76
C ASN A 329 6.39 -14.57 5.53
N LEU A 330 7.21 -13.50 5.50
CA LEU A 330 6.80 -12.20 6.06
C LEU A 330 5.67 -11.55 5.25
N ASN A 331 5.41 -12.05 4.03
CA ASN A 331 4.31 -11.61 3.16
C ASN A 331 4.23 -10.08 3.01
N ARG A 332 5.38 -9.41 2.81
CA ARG A 332 5.42 -7.98 2.49
C ARG A 332 4.86 -7.75 1.09
N ALA A 333 4.10 -6.69 0.93
CA ALA A 333 3.59 -6.30 -0.38
C ALA A 333 4.72 -6.05 -1.37
N GLN A 334 4.57 -6.60 -2.57
CA GLN A 334 5.46 -6.39 -3.69
C GLN A 334 4.63 -5.97 -4.90
N GLY A 335 5.27 -5.38 -5.91
CA GLY A 335 4.55 -4.98 -7.12
C GLY A 335 3.38 -4.03 -6.84
N PRO A 336 2.25 -4.21 -7.54
CA PRO A 336 1.07 -3.36 -7.41
C PRO A 336 0.46 -3.34 -6.00
N GLU A 337 0.55 -4.44 -5.25
CA GLU A 337 0.01 -4.53 -3.88
C GLU A 337 0.71 -3.54 -2.92
N GLY A 338 1.99 -3.21 -3.15
CA GLY A 338 2.67 -2.18 -2.36
C GLY A 338 2.13 -0.76 -2.60
N LEU A 339 1.56 -0.51 -3.79
CA LEU A 339 0.84 0.73 -4.07
C LEU A 339 -0.51 0.78 -3.35
N ILE A 340 -1.23 -0.35 -3.29
CA ILE A 340 -2.47 -0.48 -2.51
C ILE A 340 -2.18 -0.18 -1.03
N GLU A 341 -1.13 -0.76 -0.47
CA GLU A 341 -0.67 -0.53 0.90
C GLU A 341 -0.47 0.97 1.18
N ARG A 342 0.23 1.69 0.29
CA ARG A 342 0.42 3.15 0.40
C ARG A 342 -0.90 3.94 0.36
N GLN A 343 -1.86 3.53 -0.45
CA GLN A 343 -3.15 4.20 -0.53
C GLN A 343 -4.03 3.91 0.70
N VAL A 344 -3.98 2.69 1.24
CA VAL A 344 -4.65 2.31 2.50
C VAL A 344 -4.11 3.15 3.66
N LEU A 345 -2.78 3.28 3.80
CA LEU A 345 -2.18 4.15 4.83
C LEU A 345 -2.59 5.61 4.65
N ARG A 346 -2.60 6.13 3.42
CA ARG A 346 -3.07 7.49 3.13
C ARG A 346 -4.55 7.69 3.47
N GLU A 347 -5.40 6.68 3.24
CA GLU A 347 -6.81 6.75 3.60
C GLU A 347 -6.99 6.82 5.12
N LEU A 348 -6.25 6.01 5.90
CA LEU A 348 -6.25 6.09 7.36
C LEU A 348 -5.75 7.45 7.86
N GLU A 349 -4.68 7.99 7.28
CA GLU A 349 -4.16 9.31 7.65
C GLU A 349 -5.20 10.41 7.39
N THR A 350 -5.82 10.42 6.20
CA THR A 350 -6.71 11.51 5.78
C THR A 350 -8.13 11.40 6.33
N LYS A 351 -8.62 10.19 6.58
CA LYS A 351 -10.01 9.91 6.99
C LYS A 351 -10.15 9.56 8.46
N ALA A 352 -9.21 8.77 9.01
CA ALA A 352 -9.20 8.37 10.41
C ALA A 352 -8.24 9.22 11.27
N GLY A 353 -7.37 10.03 10.66
CA GLY A 353 -6.37 10.85 11.37
C GLY A 353 -5.28 10.01 12.02
N MET A 354 -5.02 8.80 11.52
CA MET A 354 -4.00 7.88 12.03
C MET A 354 -2.78 7.88 11.11
N ASP A 355 -1.64 8.33 11.64
CA ASP A 355 -0.36 8.21 10.95
C ASP A 355 0.15 6.74 10.96
N GLU A 356 1.17 6.44 10.17
CA GLU A 356 1.72 5.09 10.03
C GLU A 356 2.20 4.51 11.38
N SER A 357 2.79 5.32 12.24
CA SER A 357 3.24 4.89 13.58
C SER A 357 2.06 4.48 14.46
N GLN A 358 0.97 5.23 14.42
CA GLN A 358 -0.27 4.92 15.15
C GLN A 358 -0.94 3.66 14.60
N VAL A 359 -0.93 3.49 13.26
CA VAL A 359 -1.46 2.29 12.59
C VAL A 359 -0.68 1.04 13.02
N GLN A 360 0.67 1.11 13.04
CA GLN A 360 1.53 0.02 13.49
C GLN A 360 1.38 -0.25 14.99
N THR A 361 1.33 0.81 15.81
CA THR A 361 1.14 0.67 17.27
C THR A 361 -0.20 0.00 17.61
N ALA A 362 -1.26 0.33 16.87
CA ALA A 362 -2.57 -0.29 17.05
C ALA A 362 -2.64 -1.75 16.54
N GLY A 363 -1.66 -2.21 15.75
CA GLY A 363 -1.62 -3.57 15.19
C GLY A 363 -2.85 -3.90 14.37
N LEU A 364 -3.18 -3.01 13.40
CA LEU A 364 -4.44 -3.09 12.70
C LEU A 364 -4.56 -4.35 11.83
N THR A 365 -5.75 -4.91 11.80
CA THR A 365 -6.24 -5.80 10.74
C THR A 365 -7.18 -4.99 9.87
N ILE A 366 -6.80 -4.77 8.61
CA ILE A 366 -7.49 -3.91 7.65
C ILE A 366 -8.07 -4.78 6.55
N LYS A 367 -9.39 -4.91 6.53
CA LYS A 367 -10.11 -5.51 5.42
C LYS A 367 -10.31 -4.46 4.34
N THR A 368 -9.73 -4.69 3.17
CA THR A 368 -9.85 -3.79 2.02
C THR A 368 -11.08 -4.12 1.19
N THR A 369 -11.43 -3.21 0.29
CA THR A 369 -12.47 -3.42 -0.74
C THR A 369 -11.94 -4.16 -1.97
N ILE A 370 -10.64 -4.43 -2.04
CA ILE A 370 -9.98 -5.10 -3.16
C ILE A 370 -10.47 -6.54 -3.28
N ASP A 371 -11.08 -6.86 -4.42
CA ASP A 371 -11.49 -8.23 -4.76
C ASP A 371 -10.28 -9.01 -5.30
N PRO A 372 -9.87 -10.12 -4.68
CA PRO A 372 -8.68 -10.86 -5.10
C PRO A 372 -8.75 -11.38 -6.53
N LYS A 373 -9.96 -11.62 -7.06
CA LYS A 373 -10.18 -12.04 -8.45
C LYS A 373 -10.05 -10.86 -9.42
N ALA A 374 -10.61 -9.70 -9.05
CA ALA A 374 -10.48 -8.48 -9.84
C ALA A 374 -9.02 -7.99 -9.89
N GLN A 375 -8.32 -8.02 -8.75
CA GLN A 375 -6.91 -7.62 -8.69
C GLN A 375 -6.02 -8.51 -9.55
N ARG A 376 -6.21 -9.84 -9.49
CA ARG A 376 -5.48 -10.76 -10.38
C ARG A 376 -5.79 -10.51 -11.85
N ALA A 377 -7.08 -10.38 -12.20
CA ALA A 377 -7.48 -10.11 -13.57
C ALA A 377 -6.89 -8.80 -14.11
N ALA A 378 -6.81 -7.75 -13.28
CA ALA A 378 -6.19 -6.49 -13.65
C ALA A 378 -4.68 -6.64 -13.91
N THR A 379 -3.97 -7.32 -13.01
CA THR A 379 -2.53 -7.58 -13.14
C THR A 379 -2.23 -8.46 -14.36
N GLU A 380 -3.02 -9.52 -14.59
CA GLU A 380 -2.88 -10.43 -15.73
C GLU A 380 -3.15 -9.69 -17.06
N ALA A 381 -4.23 -8.89 -17.14
CA ALA A 381 -4.56 -8.11 -18.33
C ALA A 381 -3.47 -7.09 -18.71
N VAL A 382 -2.92 -6.38 -17.72
CA VAL A 382 -1.80 -5.45 -17.95
C VAL A 382 -0.57 -6.23 -18.43
N ASN A 383 -0.16 -7.26 -17.71
CA ASN A 383 1.04 -8.04 -18.03
C ASN A 383 0.96 -8.70 -19.42
N GLU A 384 -0.21 -9.22 -19.80
CA GLU A 384 -0.42 -9.86 -21.10
C GLU A 384 -0.30 -8.84 -22.25
N VAL A 385 -0.98 -7.69 -22.14
CA VAL A 385 -1.02 -6.70 -23.21
C VAL A 385 0.29 -5.92 -23.32
N MET A 386 0.97 -5.68 -22.20
CA MET A 386 2.21 -4.88 -22.15
C MET A 386 3.50 -5.71 -22.32
N ALA A 387 3.44 -7.05 -22.35
CA ALA A 387 4.59 -7.95 -22.34
C ALA A 387 5.69 -7.63 -23.38
N ASP A 388 5.29 -7.27 -24.60
CA ASP A 388 6.20 -7.01 -25.71
C ASP A 388 6.25 -5.52 -26.09
N GLN A 389 5.73 -4.63 -25.25
CA GLN A 389 5.66 -3.20 -25.53
C GLN A 389 6.96 -2.47 -25.11
N PRO A 390 7.23 -1.27 -25.63
CA PRO A 390 8.40 -0.46 -25.27
C PRO A 390 8.45 -0.18 -23.76
N GLU A 391 9.63 -0.30 -23.13
CA GLU A 391 9.86 -0.15 -21.68
C GLU A 391 9.56 1.26 -21.15
N ASN A 392 9.55 2.30 -22.02
CA ASN A 392 9.19 3.65 -21.63
C ASN A 392 7.68 3.84 -21.43
N LEU A 393 6.85 2.93 -21.92
CA LEU A 393 5.42 2.96 -21.66
C LEU A 393 5.13 2.66 -20.20
N LYS A 394 4.13 3.36 -19.65
CA LYS A 394 3.62 3.22 -18.31
C LYS A 394 2.10 3.13 -18.37
N GLU A 395 1.54 2.42 -17.42
CA GLU A 395 0.12 2.12 -17.42
C GLU A 395 -0.46 2.18 -16.01
N ALA A 396 -1.77 2.40 -15.95
CA ALA A 396 -2.56 2.28 -14.73
C ALA A 396 -3.94 1.70 -15.04
N LEU A 397 -4.46 0.87 -14.14
CA LEU A 397 -5.83 0.38 -14.16
C LEU A 397 -6.44 0.52 -12.77
N VAL A 398 -7.61 1.14 -12.69
CA VAL A 398 -8.40 1.18 -11.45
C VAL A 398 -9.82 0.75 -11.76
N ALA A 399 -10.36 -0.14 -10.92
CA ALA A 399 -11.75 -0.57 -11.01
C ALA A 399 -12.51 -0.27 -9.71
N VAL A 400 -13.73 0.29 -9.85
CA VAL A 400 -14.58 0.73 -8.73
C VAL A 400 -15.92 0.03 -8.81
N ASN A 401 -16.46 -0.40 -7.68
CA ASN A 401 -17.81 -0.93 -7.56
C ASN A 401 -18.83 0.23 -7.52
N PRO A 402 -19.69 0.38 -8.54
CA PRO A 402 -20.69 1.46 -8.57
C PRO A 402 -21.68 1.43 -7.40
N LYS A 403 -21.96 0.23 -6.86
CA LYS A 403 -22.96 0.02 -5.80
C LYS A 403 -22.45 0.37 -4.40
N THR A 404 -21.11 0.39 -4.20
CA THR A 404 -20.48 0.64 -2.88
C THR A 404 -19.49 1.81 -2.88
N GLY A 405 -18.89 2.16 -4.00
CA GLY A 405 -17.74 3.08 -4.09
C GLY A 405 -16.39 2.40 -3.78
N GLY A 406 -16.39 1.13 -3.36
CA GLY A 406 -15.17 0.40 -3.04
C GLY A 406 -14.29 0.17 -4.27
N VAL A 407 -12.99 0.41 -4.14
CA VAL A 407 -11.98 0.08 -5.16
C VAL A 407 -11.78 -1.41 -5.18
N MET A 408 -12.09 -2.06 -6.30
CA MET A 408 -12.06 -3.53 -6.46
C MET A 408 -10.73 -4.04 -7.00
N ALA A 409 -10.08 -3.25 -7.86
CA ALA A 409 -8.75 -3.52 -8.38
C ALA A 409 -7.97 -2.22 -8.52
N TYR A 410 -6.67 -2.30 -8.25
CA TYR A 410 -5.78 -1.16 -8.30
C TYR A 410 -4.40 -1.56 -8.82
N TYR A 411 -4.07 -1.12 -10.01
CA TYR A 411 -2.76 -1.25 -10.62
C TYR A 411 -2.22 0.14 -10.93
N GLY A 412 -1.24 0.59 -10.19
CA GLY A 412 -0.61 1.91 -10.38
C GLY A 412 0.81 1.82 -10.93
N GLY A 413 1.23 0.63 -11.38
CA GLY A 413 2.56 0.34 -11.90
C GLY A 413 3.16 -0.90 -11.24
N GLU A 414 4.25 -1.42 -11.79
CA GLU A 414 4.90 -2.67 -11.36
C GLU A 414 5.66 -2.57 -10.03
N SER A 415 6.06 -1.38 -9.60
CA SER A 415 6.95 -1.19 -8.46
C SER A 415 6.22 -0.71 -7.23
N ALA A 416 6.30 -1.46 -6.13
CA ALA A 416 5.77 -1.08 -4.82
C ALA A 416 6.26 0.29 -4.33
N THR A 417 7.49 0.67 -4.69
CA THR A 417 8.14 1.94 -4.27
C THR A 417 8.21 2.97 -5.41
N GLY A 418 7.71 2.62 -6.59
CA GLY A 418 7.71 3.48 -7.78
C GLY A 418 6.70 4.61 -7.74
N LEU A 419 6.62 5.32 -8.86
CA LEU A 419 5.57 6.30 -9.09
C LEU A 419 4.23 5.57 -9.22
N ASP A 420 3.21 6.11 -8.58
CA ASP A 420 1.85 5.60 -8.64
C ASP A 420 1.10 6.31 -9.78
N TYR A 421 1.04 5.65 -10.95
CA TYR A 421 0.40 6.24 -12.13
C TYR A 421 -1.13 6.33 -11.97
N ALA A 422 -1.75 5.53 -11.11
CA ALA A 422 -3.16 5.65 -10.80
C ALA A 422 -3.50 6.94 -10.03
N GLN A 423 -2.50 7.56 -9.38
CA GLN A 423 -2.59 8.85 -8.69
C GLN A 423 -1.96 10.01 -9.48
N SER A 424 -1.33 9.74 -10.61
CA SER A 424 -0.70 10.77 -11.44
C SER A 424 -1.73 11.57 -12.20
N MET A 425 -1.54 12.91 -12.25
CA MET A 425 -2.42 13.84 -12.97
C MET A 425 -2.11 13.80 -14.48
N GLN A 426 -3.10 13.41 -15.28
CA GLN A 426 -2.96 13.22 -16.72
C GLN A 426 -4.12 13.86 -17.48
N GLU A 427 -3.90 14.32 -18.70
CA GLU A 427 -4.96 14.83 -19.57
C GLU A 427 -5.80 13.65 -20.10
N PRO A 428 -7.15 13.66 -19.83
CA PRO A 428 -8.02 12.56 -20.17
C PRO A 428 -8.38 12.45 -21.66
N GLY A 429 -8.15 13.50 -22.43
CA GLY A 429 -8.58 13.54 -23.82
C GLY A 429 -10.10 13.38 -23.95
N SER A 430 -10.54 12.77 -25.03
CA SER A 430 -11.98 12.60 -25.35
C SER A 430 -12.77 11.77 -24.31
N SER A 431 -12.13 11.10 -23.36
CA SER A 431 -12.85 10.45 -22.26
C SER A 431 -13.50 11.47 -21.29
N PHE A 432 -13.25 12.77 -21.48
CA PHE A 432 -13.90 13.83 -20.71
C PHE A 432 -15.23 14.30 -21.29
N LYS A 433 -15.56 13.98 -22.55
CA LYS A 433 -16.79 14.40 -23.25
C LYS A 433 -18.11 14.02 -22.56
N PRO A 434 -18.23 12.88 -21.84
CA PRO A 434 -19.45 12.56 -21.10
C PRO A 434 -19.85 13.61 -20.06
N PHE A 435 -18.90 14.35 -19.49
CA PHE A 435 -19.20 15.42 -18.53
C PHE A 435 -19.74 16.68 -19.23
N ASP A 436 -19.32 16.96 -20.46
CA ASP A 436 -19.91 18.02 -21.29
C ASP A 436 -21.35 17.68 -21.65
N LEU A 437 -21.60 16.43 -22.08
CA LEU A 437 -22.96 15.96 -22.32
C LEU A 437 -23.82 16.01 -21.06
N ALA A 438 -23.30 15.60 -19.90
CA ALA A 438 -24.05 15.69 -18.64
C ALA A 438 -24.45 17.15 -18.32
N ALA A 439 -23.56 18.12 -18.57
CA ALA A 439 -23.87 19.55 -18.43
C ALA A 439 -24.98 19.99 -19.38
N ALA A 440 -24.98 19.53 -20.64
CA ALA A 440 -26.02 19.81 -21.62
C ALA A 440 -27.38 19.20 -21.21
N LEU A 441 -27.41 17.95 -20.80
CA LEU A 441 -28.60 17.24 -20.34
C LEU A 441 -29.24 17.93 -19.10
N LYS A 442 -28.41 18.43 -18.17
CA LYS A 442 -28.87 19.22 -17.02
C LYS A 442 -29.62 20.47 -17.43
N MET A 443 -29.29 21.07 -18.58
CA MET A 443 -29.93 22.23 -19.16
C MET A 443 -31.14 21.88 -20.04
N GLY A 444 -31.38 20.58 -20.30
CA GLY A 444 -32.50 20.09 -21.10
C GLY A 444 -32.17 19.84 -22.57
N HIS A 445 -30.89 19.92 -22.95
CA HIS A 445 -30.42 19.60 -24.30
C HIS A 445 -30.26 18.08 -24.44
N GLY A 446 -30.79 17.51 -25.52
CA GLY A 446 -30.85 16.04 -25.69
C GLY A 446 -29.90 15.50 -26.73
N LEU A 447 -29.86 14.17 -26.84
CA LEU A 447 -28.98 13.44 -27.77
C LEU A 447 -29.31 13.70 -29.26
N GLY A 448 -30.53 14.15 -29.56
CA GLY A 448 -30.98 14.44 -30.93
C GLY A 448 -30.66 15.87 -31.40
N GLU A 449 -30.12 16.74 -30.55
CA GLU A 449 -29.66 18.05 -30.98
C GLU A 449 -28.53 17.94 -31.97
N THR A 450 -28.51 18.81 -33.01
CA THR A 450 -27.55 18.79 -34.09
C THR A 450 -26.61 19.97 -34.02
N TYR A 451 -25.34 19.67 -34.36
CA TYR A 451 -24.26 20.66 -34.48
C TYR A 451 -23.49 20.43 -35.78
N ASP A 452 -22.84 21.47 -36.26
CA ASP A 452 -21.92 21.36 -37.36
C ASP A 452 -20.61 20.64 -36.92
N GLY A 453 -20.45 19.38 -37.32
CA GLY A 453 -19.29 18.55 -37.02
C GLY A 453 -18.17 18.57 -38.06
N SER A 454 -18.23 19.52 -39.01
CA SER A 454 -17.17 19.68 -40.04
C SER A 454 -15.79 19.97 -39.40
N SER A 455 -14.71 19.57 -40.09
CA SER A 455 -13.33 19.69 -39.58
C SER A 455 -12.35 20.12 -40.67
N PRO A 456 -11.48 21.14 -40.45
CA PRO A 456 -11.36 21.96 -39.21
C PRO A 456 -12.41 23.08 -39.16
N ARG A 457 -12.75 23.55 -37.92
CA ARG A 457 -13.62 24.71 -37.68
C ARG A 457 -12.98 25.72 -36.74
N THR A 458 -13.31 27.00 -36.95
CA THR A 458 -12.94 28.07 -36.00
C THR A 458 -14.09 28.28 -35.02
N ILE A 459 -13.88 27.94 -33.74
CA ILE A 459 -14.84 28.09 -32.68
C ILE A 459 -14.27 29.06 -31.64
N ALA A 460 -14.97 30.16 -31.34
CA ALA A 460 -14.53 31.22 -30.44
C ALA A 460 -13.12 31.75 -30.75
N GLY A 461 -12.74 31.79 -32.02
CA GLY A 461 -11.45 32.29 -32.47
C GLY A 461 -10.30 31.27 -32.44
N THR A 462 -10.57 30.01 -32.03
CA THR A 462 -9.58 28.93 -32.02
C THR A 462 -9.93 27.89 -33.07
N GLU A 463 -8.92 27.44 -33.84
CA GLU A 463 -9.09 26.34 -34.79
C GLU A 463 -9.17 25.02 -34.04
N VAL A 464 -10.24 24.27 -34.26
CA VAL A 464 -10.53 22.94 -33.71
C VAL A 464 -10.61 21.93 -34.83
N SER A 465 -9.90 20.81 -34.68
CA SER A 465 -9.91 19.71 -35.66
C SER A 465 -10.38 18.42 -34.96
N ASN A 466 -11.09 17.57 -35.70
CA ASN A 466 -11.41 16.24 -35.30
C ASN A 466 -10.22 15.30 -35.48
N SER A 467 -10.16 14.21 -34.70
CA SER A 467 -9.12 13.18 -34.84
C SER A 467 -9.17 12.62 -36.27
N GLU A 468 -8.00 12.43 -36.84
CA GLU A 468 -7.84 11.89 -38.21
C GLU A 468 -8.65 12.65 -39.31
N GLY A 469 -9.12 13.86 -39.02
CA GLY A 469 -9.89 14.66 -39.96
C GLY A 469 -11.31 14.15 -40.24
N VAL A 470 -11.85 13.33 -39.34
CA VAL A 470 -13.24 12.83 -39.43
C VAL A 470 -14.22 13.99 -39.47
N ASP A 471 -15.15 13.96 -40.43
CA ASP A 471 -16.19 14.96 -40.65
C ASP A 471 -17.55 14.25 -40.61
N CYS A 472 -18.49 14.76 -39.82
CA CYS A 472 -19.85 14.24 -39.76
C CYS A 472 -20.90 15.24 -40.37
N GLY A 473 -20.47 16.38 -40.88
CA GLY A 473 -21.39 17.43 -41.33
C GLY A 473 -22.30 17.89 -40.18
N GLU A 474 -23.57 18.14 -40.48
CA GLU A 474 -24.59 18.31 -39.43
C GLU A 474 -24.93 16.97 -38.82
N CYS A 475 -24.48 16.71 -37.58
CA CYS A 475 -24.74 15.45 -36.89
C CYS A 475 -25.33 15.66 -35.52
N SER A 476 -26.04 14.63 -35.02
CA SER A 476 -26.62 14.62 -33.69
C SER A 476 -25.51 14.49 -32.61
N VAL A 477 -25.79 14.93 -31.39
CA VAL A 477 -24.92 14.72 -30.24
C VAL A 477 -24.65 13.23 -29.98
N ALA A 478 -25.63 12.34 -30.21
CA ALA A 478 -25.44 10.88 -30.15
C ALA A 478 -24.36 10.42 -31.13
N THR A 479 -24.45 10.79 -32.42
CA THR A 479 -23.46 10.45 -33.43
C THR A 479 -22.10 11.11 -33.15
N ALA A 480 -22.09 12.34 -32.64
CA ALA A 480 -20.87 13.03 -32.26
C ALA A 480 -20.15 12.36 -31.07
N MET A 481 -20.89 11.78 -30.11
CA MET A 481 -20.31 11.00 -29.02
C MET A 481 -19.73 9.68 -29.51
N GLU A 482 -20.48 8.92 -30.32
CA GLU A 482 -20.02 7.67 -30.93
C GLU A 482 -18.70 7.87 -31.68
N ARG A 483 -18.65 8.87 -32.59
CA ARG A 483 -17.49 9.15 -33.45
C ARG A 483 -16.45 10.07 -32.80
N SER A 484 -16.70 10.48 -31.57
CA SER A 484 -15.78 11.34 -30.79
C SER A 484 -15.45 12.68 -31.45
N ILE A 485 -16.44 13.40 -32.03
CA ILE A 485 -16.28 14.62 -32.79
C ILE A 485 -15.92 15.79 -31.89
N ASN A 486 -14.71 16.32 -32.00
CA ASN A 486 -14.21 17.43 -31.18
C ASN A 486 -14.94 18.75 -31.44
N THR A 487 -15.21 19.07 -32.73
CA THR A 487 -15.83 20.34 -33.13
C THR A 487 -17.23 20.51 -32.54
N VAL A 488 -17.99 19.42 -32.39
CA VAL A 488 -19.32 19.42 -31.75
C VAL A 488 -19.20 19.71 -30.26
N PHE A 489 -18.35 18.98 -29.50
CA PHE A 489 -18.24 19.15 -28.06
C PHE A 489 -17.62 20.50 -27.68
N VAL A 490 -16.63 20.99 -28.39
CA VAL A 490 -16.09 22.35 -28.19
C VAL A 490 -17.15 23.42 -28.47
N ASP A 491 -17.95 23.25 -29.50
CA ASP A 491 -19.05 24.19 -29.83
C ASP A 491 -20.11 24.17 -28.73
N MET A 492 -20.50 22.98 -28.27
CA MET A 492 -21.46 22.79 -27.16
C MET A 492 -20.94 23.41 -25.85
N ALA A 493 -19.70 23.15 -25.48
CA ALA A 493 -19.11 23.71 -24.28
C ALA A 493 -18.94 25.24 -24.30
N VAL A 494 -18.70 25.82 -25.47
CA VAL A 494 -18.48 27.27 -25.60
C VAL A 494 -19.80 28.04 -25.77
N ASN A 495 -20.66 27.54 -26.65
CA ASN A 495 -21.83 28.30 -27.12
C ASN A 495 -23.16 27.84 -26.43
N THR A 496 -23.22 26.65 -25.83
CA THR A 496 -24.45 26.11 -25.23
C THR A 496 -24.35 26.01 -23.71
N THR A 497 -23.40 25.23 -23.16
CA THR A 497 -23.34 24.91 -21.72
C THR A 497 -22.49 25.88 -20.92
N GLY A 498 -21.42 26.36 -21.46
CA GLY A 498 -20.38 27.10 -20.76
C GLY A 498 -19.35 26.15 -20.09
N THR A 499 -18.07 26.43 -20.24
CA THR A 499 -16.97 25.58 -19.76
C THR A 499 -16.98 25.34 -18.23
N ARG A 500 -17.57 26.28 -17.45
CA ARG A 500 -17.77 26.11 -16.00
C ARG A 500 -18.78 24.99 -15.72
N ALA A 501 -19.87 24.89 -16.47
CA ALA A 501 -20.87 23.83 -16.26
C ALA A 501 -20.31 22.44 -16.56
N VAL A 502 -19.39 22.34 -17.53
CA VAL A 502 -18.65 21.08 -17.80
C VAL A 502 -17.80 20.68 -16.60
N ALA A 503 -17.03 21.62 -16.02
CA ALA A 503 -16.25 21.38 -14.81
C ALA A 503 -17.14 20.98 -13.62
N ASP A 504 -18.27 21.68 -13.44
CA ASP A 504 -19.21 21.39 -12.35
C ASP A 504 -19.83 20.00 -12.50
N ALA A 505 -20.21 19.58 -13.71
CA ALA A 505 -20.73 18.24 -13.98
C ALA A 505 -19.67 17.14 -13.71
N ALA A 506 -18.39 17.39 -14.07
CA ALA A 506 -17.29 16.47 -13.75
C ALA A 506 -17.07 16.34 -12.22
N HIS A 507 -17.13 17.45 -11.50
CA HIS A 507 -17.05 17.44 -10.03
C HIS A 507 -18.24 16.74 -9.37
N GLU A 508 -19.42 16.91 -9.90
CA GLU A 508 -20.64 16.23 -9.45
C GLU A 508 -20.56 14.72 -9.69
N ALA A 509 -19.98 14.31 -10.80
CA ALA A 509 -19.73 12.90 -11.10
C ALA A 509 -18.68 12.26 -10.16
N GLY A 510 -17.80 13.06 -9.53
CA GLY A 510 -16.83 12.55 -8.56
C GLY A 510 -15.39 13.01 -8.78
N ILE A 511 -15.05 13.76 -9.82
CA ILE A 511 -13.70 14.36 -9.96
C ILE A 511 -13.48 15.32 -8.78
N PRO A 512 -12.46 15.15 -7.95
CA PRO A 512 -12.23 16.00 -6.78
C PRO A 512 -12.02 17.47 -7.15
N LYS A 513 -12.60 18.37 -6.36
CA LYS A 513 -12.40 19.83 -6.53
C LYS A 513 -11.00 20.30 -6.17
N GLU A 514 -10.29 19.50 -5.36
CA GLU A 514 -8.95 19.80 -4.90
C GLU A 514 -8.17 18.51 -4.68
N ILE A 515 -6.91 18.46 -5.12
CA ILE A 515 -5.98 17.36 -4.93
C ILE A 515 -4.67 17.94 -4.41
N ASN A 516 -4.21 17.50 -3.25
CA ASN A 516 -2.97 17.96 -2.60
C ASN A 516 -2.87 19.50 -2.49
N GLY A 517 -3.95 20.17 -2.11
CA GLY A 517 -4.01 21.61 -1.94
C GLY A 517 -4.09 22.40 -3.24
N LYS A 518 -4.20 21.72 -4.40
CA LYS A 518 -4.39 22.36 -5.70
C LYS A 518 -5.80 22.12 -6.22
N LYS A 519 -6.45 23.18 -6.64
CA LYS A 519 -7.77 23.10 -7.28
C LYS A 519 -7.66 22.47 -8.66
N THR A 520 -8.64 21.67 -9.01
CA THR A 520 -8.76 20.96 -10.28
C THR A 520 -9.81 21.63 -11.18
N LEU A 521 -9.70 21.44 -12.49
CA LEU A 521 -10.66 21.90 -13.49
C LEU A 521 -10.98 23.39 -13.41
N GLU A 522 -10.02 24.20 -12.93
CA GLU A 522 -10.13 25.68 -12.93
C GLU A 522 -9.20 26.28 -13.98
N GLY A 523 -9.64 27.37 -14.59
CA GLY A 523 -8.82 28.19 -15.46
C GLY A 523 -7.81 29.04 -14.69
N ALA A 524 -6.99 29.79 -15.41
CA ALA A 524 -6.04 30.72 -14.80
C ALA A 524 -6.74 31.67 -13.80
N ASN A 525 -6.13 31.83 -12.62
CA ASN A 525 -6.63 32.68 -11.53
C ASN A 525 -8.00 32.28 -10.93
N GLY A 526 -8.38 30.98 -10.99
CA GLY A 526 -9.63 30.47 -10.43
C GLY A 526 -10.86 30.83 -11.27
N GLY A 527 -10.66 31.20 -12.54
CA GLY A 527 -11.73 31.45 -13.50
C GLY A 527 -12.37 30.15 -14.03
N ALA A 528 -13.28 30.29 -15.00
CA ALA A 528 -13.77 29.15 -15.78
C ALA A 528 -12.61 28.52 -16.56
N PRO A 529 -12.59 27.19 -16.73
CA PRO A 529 -11.59 26.53 -17.58
C PRO A 529 -11.72 27.01 -19.04
N ASP A 530 -10.67 26.82 -19.82
CA ASP A 530 -10.69 27.12 -21.25
C ASP A 530 -11.51 26.08 -22.05
N ALA A 531 -11.72 26.34 -23.33
CA ALA A 531 -12.53 25.50 -24.21
C ALA A 531 -12.00 24.06 -24.38
N ASN A 532 -10.73 23.81 -24.08
CA ASN A 532 -10.13 22.47 -24.17
C ASN A 532 -10.70 21.49 -23.14
N ILE A 533 -11.37 21.99 -22.10
CA ILE A 533 -12.05 21.10 -21.14
C ILE A 533 -13.05 20.18 -21.84
N ALA A 534 -13.75 20.63 -22.86
CA ALA A 534 -14.69 19.83 -23.63
C ALA A 534 -14.08 18.55 -24.22
N ILE A 535 -12.81 18.59 -24.52
CA ILE A 535 -12.04 17.49 -25.10
C ILE A 535 -10.92 16.97 -24.18
N GLY A 536 -10.98 17.33 -22.88
CA GLY A 536 -10.05 16.83 -21.88
C GLY A 536 -8.58 17.23 -22.10
N GLY A 537 -8.34 18.43 -22.60
CA GLY A 537 -7.01 18.97 -22.86
C GLY A 537 -6.69 20.25 -22.08
N GLY A 538 -5.57 20.88 -22.39
CA GLY A 538 -5.12 22.10 -21.74
C GLY A 538 -4.80 21.91 -20.26
N LEU A 539 -5.50 22.64 -19.38
CA LEU A 539 -5.34 22.53 -17.91
C LEU A 539 -6.20 21.41 -17.28
N THR A 540 -6.95 20.66 -18.10
CA THR A 540 -7.81 19.57 -17.63
C THR A 540 -6.97 18.35 -17.35
N GLN A 541 -6.70 18.08 -16.07
CA GLN A 541 -5.95 16.92 -15.61
C GLN A 541 -6.73 16.17 -14.53
N VAL A 542 -6.69 14.85 -14.58
CA VAL A 542 -7.40 13.92 -13.67
C VAL A 542 -6.51 12.72 -13.37
N ARG A 543 -6.84 11.97 -12.32
CA ARG A 543 -6.17 10.69 -11.99
C ARG A 543 -6.99 9.51 -12.54
N THR A 544 -6.35 8.38 -12.76
CA THR A 544 -7.04 7.16 -13.22
C THR A 544 -8.14 6.73 -12.23
N ILE A 545 -7.88 6.83 -10.93
CA ILE A 545 -8.89 6.54 -9.90
C ILE A 545 -10.10 7.50 -9.97
N ASP A 546 -9.88 8.77 -10.30
CA ASP A 546 -10.95 9.75 -10.42
C ASP A 546 -11.87 9.43 -11.61
N MET A 547 -11.29 9.01 -12.75
CA MET A 547 -12.06 8.63 -13.92
C MET A 547 -12.85 7.34 -13.69
N ALA A 548 -12.27 6.32 -13.03
CA ALA A 548 -12.98 5.11 -12.65
C ALA A 548 -14.17 5.42 -11.74
N SER A 549 -13.99 6.31 -10.74
CA SER A 549 -15.03 6.73 -9.81
C SER A 549 -16.13 7.57 -10.49
N ALA A 550 -15.75 8.52 -11.35
CA ALA A 550 -16.71 9.38 -12.03
C ALA A 550 -17.59 8.59 -13.00
N TYR A 551 -17.03 7.58 -13.70
CA TYR A 551 -17.83 6.70 -14.56
C TYR A 551 -18.65 5.69 -13.73
N ALA A 552 -18.19 5.30 -12.52
CA ALA A 552 -19.02 4.53 -11.60
C ALA A 552 -20.31 5.26 -11.21
N THR A 553 -20.30 6.60 -11.20
CA THR A 553 -21.51 7.41 -10.97
C THR A 553 -22.53 7.26 -12.12
N PHE A 554 -22.08 7.18 -13.38
CA PHE A 554 -22.98 6.87 -14.49
C PHE A 554 -23.50 5.42 -14.39
N ALA A 555 -22.60 4.46 -14.10
CA ALA A 555 -22.95 3.04 -13.88
C ALA A 555 -23.97 2.83 -12.76
N ALA A 556 -23.90 3.67 -11.72
CA ALA A 556 -24.83 3.69 -10.56
C ALA A 556 -26.10 4.52 -10.80
N ALA A 557 -26.47 4.76 -12.05
CA ALA A 557 -27.66 5.52 -12.40
C ALA A 557 -27.69 6.92 -11.74
N GLY A 558 -26.55 7.62 -11.73
CA GLY A 558 -26.42 8.97 -11.20
C GLY A 558 -26.29 9.08 -9.68
N GLU A 559 -25.98 8.00 -8.99
CA GLU A 559 -25.62 7.99 -7.58
C GLU A 559 -24.10 8.03 -7.40
N TYR A 560 -23.58 9.12 -6.86
CA TYR A 560 -22.17 9.24 -6.49
C TYR A 560 -21.90 8.59 -5.13
N ARG A 561 -20.78 7.83 -5.05
CA ARG A 561 -20.22 7.32 -3.81
C ARG A 561 -18.73 7.66 -3.76
N THR A 562 -18.23 7.99 -2.56
CA THR A 562 -16.81 8.30 -2.37
C THR A 562 -15.97 7.05 -2.60
N PRO A 563 -14.96 7.08 -3.49
CA PRO A 563 -14.06 5.94 -3.67
C PRO A 563 -13.25 5.71 -2.40
N HIS A 564 -13.13 4.45 -1.97
CA HIS A 564 -12.40 4.03 -0.78
C HIS A 564 -11.78 2.64 -0.97
N LEU A 565 -10.66 2.40 -0.26
CA LEU A 565 -9.96 1.12 -0.29
C LEU A 565 -10.21 0.29 0.97
N ILE A 566 -10.68 0.90 2.05
CA ILE A 566 -10.90 0.24 3.34
C ILE A 566 -12.38 -0.09 3.50
N ASP A 567 -12.72 -1.37 3.67
CA ASP A 567 -14.06 -1.80 4.10
C ASP A 567 -14.20 -1.60 5.62
N GLU A 568 -13.26 -2.18 6.39
CA GLU A 568 -13.22 -2.08 7.85
C GLU A 568 -11.78 -2.21 8.36
N ALA A 569 -11.39 -1.41 9.36
CA ALA A 569 -10.14 -1.55 10.08
C ALA A 569 -10.39 -1.80 11.58
N LYS A 570 -9.74 -2.84 12.14
CA LYS A 570 -9.81 -3.23 13.55
C LYS A 570 -8.45 -3.21 14.20
N ASN A 571 -8.40 -2.79 15.47
CA ASN A 571 -7.19 -2.91 16.27
C ASN A 571 -6.97 -4.35 16.79
N SER A 572 -5.86 -4.59 17.47
CA SER A 572 -5.51 -5.90 18.04
C SER A 572 -6.52 -6.45 19.08
N GLU A 573 -7.38 -5.59 19.63
CA GLU A 573 -8.47 -5.96 20.55
C GLU A 573 -9.78 -6.29 19.81
N GLY A 574 -9.81 -6.15 18.47
CA GLY A 574 -10.97 -6.36 17.64
C GLY A 574 -11.95 -5.19 17.61
N GLN A 575 -11.59 -4.03 18.15
CA GLN A 575 -12.43 -2.82 18.10
C GLN A 575 -12.30 -2.17 16.72
N VAL A 576 -13.42 -1.77 16.13
CA VAL A 576 -13.46 -1.07 14.84
C VAL A 576 -12.96 0.37 15.03
N VAL A 577 -11.92 0.74 14.29
CA VAL A 577 -11.31 2.08 14.32
C VAL A 577 -11.64 2.91 13.08
N HIS A 578 -11.98 2.26 11.97
CA HIS A 578 -12.41 2.92 10.73
C HIS A 578 -13.32 2.01 9.91
N VAL A 579 -14.27 2.63 9.18
CA VAL A 579 -15.18 1.98 8.21
C VAL A 579 -15.26 2.86 6.98
N GLY A 580 -15.20 2.26 5.80
CA GLY A 580 -15.29 2.96 4.52
C GLY A 580 -16.66 3.65 4.32
N GLU A 581 -16.65 4.78 3.64
CA GLU A 581 -17.86 5.54 3.33
C GLU A 581 -18.56 4.98 2.08
N SER A 582 -19.73 4.36 2.23
CA SER A 582 -20.54 3.83 1.11
C SER A 582 -21.82 4.60 0.84
N ASP A 583 -22.04 5.74 1.50
CA ASP A 583 -23.24 6.56 1.37
C ASP A 583 -23.43 7.10 -0.05
N ALA A 584 -24.58 6.80 -0.65
CA ALA A 584 -24.96 7.29 -1.97
C ALA A 584 -25.54 8.71 -1.91
N LYS A 585 -25.19 9.52 -2.91
CA LYS A 585 -25.76 10.87 -3.09
C LYS A 585 -26.14 11.07 -4.56
N PRO A 586 -27.32 11.59 -4.89
CA PRO A 586 -27.63 11.98 -6.24
C PRO A 586 -26.60 12.99 -6.75
N ALA A 587 -25.99 12.71 -7.90
CA ALA A 587 -24.85 13.47 -8.42
C ALA A 587 -25.28 14.74 -9.15
N PHE A 588 -26.11 14.60 -10.19
CA PHE A 588 -26.36 15.65 -11.19
C PHE A 588 -27.55 16.55 -10.87
N ASP A 589 -28.43 16.12 -9.97
CA ASP A 589 -29.58 16.89 -9.47
C ASP A 589 -29.94 16.42 -8.06
N GLN A 590 -30.50 17.30 -7.22
CA GLN A 590 -30.98 16.92 -5.89
C GLN A 590 -32.18 15.93 -5.95
N ASN A 591 -32.89 15.92 -7.06
CA ASN A 591 -33.92 14.92 -7.35
C ASN A 591 -33.21 13.65 -7.93
N ALA A 592 -33.29 12.54 -7.21
CA ALA A 592 -32.65 11.27 -7.60
C ALA A 592 -33.14 10.78 -8.99
N GLU A 593 -34.42 10.88 -9.30
CA GLU A 593 -34.97 10.49 -10.60
C GLU A 593 -34.38 11.31 -11.76
N LYS A 594 -34.19 12.62 -11.54
CA LYS A 594 -33.57 13.48 -12.54
C LYS A 594 -32.08 13.21 -12.68
N SER A 595 -31.38 12.94 -11.57
CA SER A 595 -29.98 12.49 -11.60
C SER A 595 -29.84 11.18 -12.39
N LYS A 596 -30.73 10.22 -12.13
CA LYS A 596 -30.83 8.94 -12.84
C LYS A 596 -31.08 9.15 -14.35
N GLN A 597 -32.04 10.01 -14.69
CA GLN A 597 -32.35 10.30 -16.08
C GLN A 597 -31.16 10.92 -16.82
N ILE A 598 -30.39 11.82 -16.19
CA ILE A 598 -29.18 12.41 -16.77
C ILE A 598 -28.14 11.33 -16.99
N ALA A 599 -27.82 10.53 -15.96
CA ALA A 599 -26.82 9.46 -16.07
C ALA A 599 -27.19 8.42 -17.12
N GLY A 600 -28.45 7.98 -17.18
CA GLY A 600 -28.92 7.01 -18.17
C GLY A 600 -28.85 7.54 -19.61
N ASN A 601 -29.16 8.81 -19.86
CA ASN A 601 -28.99 9.41 -21.18
C ASN A 601 -27.49 9.53 -21.57
N VAL A 602 -26.58 9.75 -20.60
CA VAL A 602 -25.13 9.65 -20.86
C VAL A 602 -24.78 8.22 -21.22
N THR A 603 -25.24 7.23 -20.46
CA THR A 603 -25.01 5.80 -20.73
C THR A 603 -25.47 5.41 -22.13
N ASN A 604 -26.72 5.76 -22.53
CA ASN A 604 -27.25 5.48 -23.85
C ASN A 604 -26.36 6.03 -24.99
N SER A 605 -25.70 7.18 -24.76
CA SER A 605 -24.75 7.76 -25.72
C SER A 605 -23.40 7.04 -25.77
N LEU A 606 -23.04 6.30 -24.72
CA LEU A 606 -21.73 5.64 -24.56
C LEU A 606 -21.76 4.16 -24.96
N GLU A 607 -22.93 3.50 -24.95
CA GLU A 607 -23.06 2.10 -25.39
C GLU A 607 -22.57 1.89 -26.84
N PRO A 608 -22.93 2.73 -27.84
CA PRO A 608 -22.46 2.57 -29.22
C PRO A 608 -20.95 2.84 -29.39
N VAL A 609 -20.30 3.53 -28.46
CA VAL A 609 -18.87 3.86 -28.54
C VAL A 609 -17.99 2.61 -28.43
N VAL A 610 -18.39 1.63 -27.63
CA VAL A 610 -17.61 0.40 -27.40
C VAL A 610 -17.44 -0.38 -28.71
N PRO A 611 -18.50 -0.81 -29.42
CA PRO A 611 -18.35 -1.48 -30.70
C PRO A 611 -17.75 -0.57 -31.79
N TYR A 612 -18.05 0.73 -31.80
CA TYR A 612 -17.41 1.69 -32.74
C TYR A 612 -15.89 1.74 -32.56
N SER A 613 -15.41 1.57 -31.33
CA SER A 613 -13.97 1.48 -30.99
C SER A 613 -13.37 0.09 -31.24
N SER A 614 -14.09 -0.82 -31.89
CA SER A 614 -13.67 -2.23 -32.13
C SER A 614 -13.43 -3.03 -30.83
N LEU A 615 -14.11 -2.65 -29.77
CA LEU A 615 -14.13 -3.35 -28.48
C LEU A 615 -15.47 -4.08 -28.30
N ALA A 616 -15.50 -5.05 -27.40
CA ALA A 616 -16.70 -5.84 -27.11
C ALA A 616 -17.11 -5.75 -25.65
N CYS A 617 -18.40 -5.82 -25.39
CA CYS A 617 -18.92 -6.04 -24.05
C CYS A 617 -18.66 -7.48 -23.62
N PRO A 618 -18.38 -7.77 -22.33
CA PRO A 618 -18.11 -9.12 -21.86
C PRO A 618 -19.40 -9.95 -21.78
N GLY A 619 -19.47 -11.06 -22.51
CA GLY A 619 -20.59 -12.01 -22.46
C GLY A 619 -21.97 -11.38 -22.73
N ASP A 620 -22.91 -11.59 -21.80
CA ASP A 620 -24.28 -11.04 -21.85
C ASP A 620 -24.45 -9.73 -21.06
N TRP A 621 -23.36 -9.03 -20.77
CA TRP A 621 -23.38 -7.77 -20.03
C TRP A 621 -23.64 -6.58 -20.95
N ASP A 622 -24.47 -5.63 -20.51
CA ASP A 622 -24.46 -4.30 -21.12
C ASP A 622 -23.20 -3.57 -20.67
N CYS A 623 -22.56 -2.87 -21.56
CA CYS A 623 -21.43 -2.02 -21.25
C CYS A 623 -21.47 -0.70 -22.02
N ALA A 624 -20.94 0.33 -21.40
CA ALA A 624 -20.79 1.65 -21.95
C ALA A 624 -19.37 2.16 -21.68
N GLY A 625 -18.83 3.01 -22.54
CA GLY A 625 -17.47 3.49 -22.35
C GLY A 625 -17.05 4.58 -23.31
N LYS A 626 -15.89 5.17 -23.05
CA LYS A 626 -15.30 6.22 -23.88
C LYS A 626 -13.80 6.08 -23.96
N THR A 627 -13.29 6.08 -25.18
CA THR A 627 -11.86 6.20 -25.47
C THR A 627 -11.41 7.66 -25.30
N GLY A 628 -10.18 7.85 -24.86
CA GLY A 628 -9.50 9.12 -24.79
C GLY A 628 -8.13 9.04 -25.44
N THR A 629 -7.74 10.12 -26.14
CA THR A 629 -6.40 10.25 -26.70
C THR A 629 -5.99 11.71 -26.59
N HIS A 630 -4.77 11.94 -26.08
CA HIS A 630 -4.19 13.28 -25.98
C HIS A 630 -2.97 13.38 -26.88
N GLN A 631 -2.98 14.37 -27.76
CA GLN A 631 -1.94 14.62 -28.77
C GLN A 631 -0.64 15.08 -28.09
N TYR A 632 0.49 14.59 -28.56
CA TYR A 632 1.79 15.07 -28.15
C TYR A 632 2.05 16.50 -28.73
N VAL A 633 2.39 17.38 -27.82
CA VAL A 633 2.86 18.75 -28.16
C VAL A 633 4.35 18.81 -27.83
N SER A 634 5.18 19.16 -28.81
CA SER A 634 6.63 19.26 -28.64
C SER A 634 7.01 20.38 -27.65
N PRO A 635 8.21 20.35 -27.07
CA PRO A 635 8.68 21.41 -26.16
C PRO A 635 8.64 22.81 -26.75
N ASP A 636 8.71 22.93 -28.10
CA ASP A 636 8.62 24.20 -28.83
C ASP A 636 7.17 24.66 -29.07
N GLY A 637 6.18 23.87 -28.58
CA GLY A 637 4.76 24.16 -28.69
C GLY A 637 4.13 23.76 -30.04
N GLU A 638 4.84 22.99 -30.86
CA GLU A 638 4.31 22.48 -32.13
C GLU A 638 3.44 21.24 -31.90
N LYS A 639 2.23 21.23 -32.48
CA LYS A 639 1.35 20.07 -32.52
C LYS A 639 1.94 19.03 -33.47
N THR A 640 2.06 17.78 -33.02
CA THR A 640 2.52 16.67 -33.86
C THR A 640 1.36 15.76 -34.24
N SER A 641 1.58 14.80 -35.13
CA SER A 641 0.60 13.73 -35.41
C SER A 641 0.69 12.56 -34.39
N GLN A 642 1.54 12.69 -33.39
CA GLN A 642 1.78 11.64 -32.38
C GLN A 642 0.93 11.88 -31.13
N ASN A 643 0.69 10.83 -30.35
CA ASN A 643 -0.03 10.87 -29.10
C ASN A 643 0.93 10.79 -27.93
N ALA A 644 0.57 11.39 -26.79
CA ALA A 644 1.33 11.33 -25.53
C ALA A 644 0.62 10.50 -24.47
N LYS A 645 -0.72 10.38 -24.55
CA LYS A 645 -1.54 9.67 -23.59
C LYS A 645 -2.73 9.03 -24.25
N ALA A 646 -3.11 7.85 -23.78
CA ALA A 646 -4.25 7.12 -24.28
C ALA A 646 -5.06 6.53 -23.11
N TRP A 647 -6.39 6.53 -23.24
CA TRP A 647 -7.32 6.12 -22.20
C TRP A 647 -8.43 5.23 -22.76
N MET A 648 -8.86 4.27 -21.96
CA MET A 648 -10.16 3.63 -22.08
C MET A 648 -10.82 3.66 -20.71
N VAL A 649 -12.03 4.23 -20.64
CA VAL A 649 -12.86 4.22 -19.44
C VAL A 649 -14.20 3.61 -19.80
N GLY A 650 -14.57 2.52 -19.16
CA GLY A 650 -15.81 1.84 -19.47
C GLY A 650 -16.37 1.10 -18.26
N TYR A 651 -17.66 0.80 -18.30
CA TYR A 651 -18.38 0.22 -17.18
C TYR A 651 -19.51 -0.71 -17.59
N THR A 652 -19.90 -1.54 -16.67
CA THR A 652 -21.16 -2.30 -16.63
C THR A 652 -21.96 -1.84 -15.40
N PRO A 653 -23.20 -2.30 -15.16
CA PRO A 653 -23.92 -1.97 -13.93
C PRO A 653 -23.23 -2.37 -12.63
N SER A 654 -22.21 -3.25 -12.68
CA SER A 654 -21.52 -3.80 -11.49
C SER A 654 -20.07 -3.39 -11.32
N ILE A 655 -19.42 -2.81 -12.34
CA ILE A 655 -18.03 -2.40 -12.28
C ILE A 655 -17.72 -1.27 -13.26
N SER A 656 -16.97 -0.27 -12.80
CA SER A 656 -16.41 0.80 -13.63
C SER A 656 -14.89 0.69 -13.62
N SER A 657 -14.25 0.69 -14.78
CA SER A 657 -12.80 0.57 -14.91
C SER A 657 -12.23 1.65 -15.83
N ALA A 658 -11.15 2.29 -15.36
CA ALA A 658 -10.36 3.24 -16.13
C ALA A 658 -8.95 2.67 -16.35
N VAL A 659 -8.51 2.72 -17.61
CA VAL A 659 -7.16 2.34 -18.03
C VAL A 659 -6.48 3.52 -18.69
N TRP A 660 -5.28 3.81 -18.27
CA TRP A 660 -4.39 4.82 -18.83
C TRP A 660 -3.09 4.18 -19.32
N VAL A 661 -2.60 4.64 -20.47
CA VAL A 661 -1.27 4.34 -21.01
C VAL A 661 -0.61 5.65 -21.43
N GLY A 662 0.65 5.83 -21.02
CA GLY A 662 1.45 7.02 -21.28
C GLY A 662 2.93 6.75 -21.07
N ALA A 663 3.69 7.78 -20.69
CA ALA A 663 5.10 7.68 -20.33
C ALA A 663 5.42 8.58 -19.12
N ASP A 664 6.61 8.38 -18.52
CA ASP A 664 7.09 9.20 -17.38
C ASP A 664 7.24 10.68 -17.74
N GLN A 665 7.62 10.94 -18.96
CA GLN A 665 7.79 12.28 -19.51
C GLN A 665 6.68 12.56 -20.53
N ASN A 666 6.47 13.85 -20.86
CA ASN A 666 5.61 14.21 -21.98
C ASN A 666 6.36 13.91 -23.29
N GLU A 667 6.18 12.71 -23.80
CA GLU A 667 6.83 12.21 -25.03
C GLU A 667 5.84 11.40 -25.87
N PRO A 668 6.14 11.18 -27.17
CA PRO A 668 5.30 10.34 -28.00
C PRO A 668 5.24 8.89 -27.51
N ILE A 669 4.02 8.34 -27.51
CA ILE A 669 3.79 6.93 -27.20
C ILE A 669 3.51 6.15 -28.50
N VAL A 670 4.27 5.08 -28.69
CA VAL A 670 4.13 4.16 -29.83
C VAL A 670 4.16 2.72 -29.34
N ASP A 671 3.45 1.85 -30.05
CA ASP A 671 3.46 0.40 -29.75
C ASP A 671 4.75 -0.28 -30.28
N ALA A 672 4.87 -1.58 -30.04
CA ALA A 672 6.01 -2.40 -30.49
C ALA A 672 6.22 -2.38 -32.02
N ALA A 673 5.19 -2.06 -32.81
CA ALA A 673 5.27 -1.90 -34.26
C ALA A 673 5.64 -0.47 -34.68
N GLY A 674 5.77 0.46 -33.74
CA GLY A 674 6.04 1.88 -33.98
C GLY A 674 4.81 2.69 -34.41
N ALA A 675 3.59 2.14 -34.27
CA ALA A 675 2.34 2.84 -34.54
C ALA A 675 1.90 3.67 -33.32
N ASN A 676 1.23 4.80 -33.57
CA ASN A 676 0.66 5.64 -32.51
C ASN A 676 -0.35 4.88 -31.68
N ILE A 677 -0.25 5.00 -30.36
CA ILE A 677 -1.21 4.39 -29.43
C ILE A 677 -2.42 5.31 -29.29
N TYR A 678 -3.60 4.72 -29.50
CA TYR A 678 -4.92 5.33 -29.30
C TYR A 678 -5.65 4.67 -28.14
N GLY A 679 -6.71 5.30 -27.62
CA GLY A 679 -7.50 4.75 -26.54
C GLY A 679 -8.16 3.39 -26.83
N SER A 680 -8.49 3.10 -28.10
CA SER A 680 -8.98 1.80 -28.55
C SER A 680 -7.88 0.73 -28.73
N GLY A 681 -6.58 1.13 -28.70
CA GLY A 681 -5.43 0.22 -28.79
C GLY A 681 -5.11 -0.43 -27.45
N LEU A 682 -3.86 -0.21 -26.93
CA LEU A 682 -3.41 -0.85 -25.69
C LEU A 682 -4.35 -0.63 -24.50
N PRO A 683 -4.83 0.62 -24.19
CA PRO A 683 -5.78 0.79 -23.09
C PRO A 683 -7.09 0.04 -23.29
N GLY A 684 -7.61 0.01 -24.53
CA GLY A 684 -8.82 -0.72 -24.87
C GLY A 684 -8.64 -2.23 -24.70
N SER A 685 -7.51 -2.76 -25.15
CA SER A 685 -7.16 -4.19 -25.02
C SER A 685 -7.01 -4.60 -23.56
N ILE A 686 -6.34 -3.79 -22.72
CA ILE A 686 -6.23 -4.04 -21.28
C ILE A 686 -7.62 -4.03 -20.63
N TRP A 687 -8.43 -3.03 -20.94
CA TRP A 687 -9.80 -2.91 -20.42
C TRP A 687 -10.64 -4.13 -20.78
N GLN A 688 -10.62 -4.54 -22.04
CA GLN A 688 -11.42 -5.67 -22.51
C GLN A 688 -10.97 -7.00 -21.87
N SER A 689 -9.65 -7.28 -21.85
CA SER A 689 -9.10 -8.47 -21.20
C SER A 689 -9.45 -8.53 -19.70
N PHE A 690 -9.34 -7.40 -18.99
CA PHE A 690 -9.74 -7.31 -17.59
C PHE A 690 -11.24 -7.60 -17.39
N MET A 691 -12.10 -6.92 -18.15
CA MET A 691 -13.56 -7.07 -18.02
C MET A 691 -14.03 -8.47 -18.38
N GLU A 692 -13.52 -9.06 -19.46
CA GLU A 692 -13.83 -10.44 -19.87
C GLU A 692 -13.41 -11.45 -18.80
N THR A 693 -12.18 -11.35 -18.28
CA THR A 693 -11.64 -12.26 -17.25
C THR A 693 -12.41 -12.15 -15.94
N TYR A 694 -12.67 -10.93 -15.49
CA TYR A 694 -13.33 -10.71 -14.19
C TYR A 694 -14.80 -11.10 -14.21
N LEU A 695 -15.52 -10.86 -15.31
CA LEU A 695 -16.96 -11.05 -15.43
C LEU A 695 -17.35 -12.42 -16.02
N ALA A 696 -16.40 -13.26 -16.47
CA ALA A 696 -16.64 -14.53 -17.16
C ALA A 696 -17.63 -15.49 -16.45
N ASP A 697 -17.55 -15.57 -15.12
CA ASP A 697 -18.36 -16.48 -14.31
C ASP A 697 -19.59 -15.79 -13.66
N LYS A 698 -19.88 -14.55 -14.03
CA LYS A 698 -20.96 -13.75 -13.43
C LYS A 698 -22.12 -13.64 -14.41
N PRO A 699 -23.39 -13.66 -13.93
CA PRO A 699 -24.54 -13.40 -14.78
C PRO A 699 -24.50 -11.97 -15.30
N GLY A 700 -24.79 -11.77 -16.59
CA GLY A 700 -24.91 -10.46 -17.19
C GLY A 700 -25.96 -9.58 -16.52
N GLU A 701 -25.66 -8.29 -16.39
CA GLU A 701 -26.60 -7.26 -15.93
C GLU A 701 -26.80 -6.26 -17.07
N GLN A 702 -28.01 -5.67 -17.12
CA GLN A 702 -28.40 -4.68 -18.12
C GLN A 702 -28.57 -3.33 -17.47
N PHE A 703 -28.37 -2.25 -18.22
CA PHE A 703 -28.67 -0.91 -17.76
C PHE A 703 -30.18 -0.71 -17.70
N GLU A 704 -30.61 0.16 -16.79
CA GLU A 704 -32.02 0.52 -16.68
C GLU A 704 -32.41 1.52 -17.77
N ASP A 705 -33.48 1.27 -18.50
CA ASP A 705 -34.07 2.22 -19.44
C ASP A 705 -34.48 3.52 -18.76
N VAL A 706 -34.18 4.65 -19.40
CA VAL A 706 -34.60 5.98 -18.92
C VAL A 706 -35.27 6.76 -20.03
N GLU A 707 -36.21 7.65 -19.66
CA GLU A 707 -36.83 8.56 -20.62
C GLU A 707 -35.81 9.54 -21.20
N PRO A 708 -35.85 9.79 -22.52
CA PRO A 708 -34.96 10.78 -23.14
C PRO A 708 -35.17 12.20 -22.58
N ILE A 709 -34.05 12.94 -22.50
CA ILE A 709 -34.08 14.39 -22.20
C ILE A 709 -34.02 15.16 -23.54
N GLY A 710 -34.89 16.13 -23.70
CA GLY A 710 -34.92 16.97 -24.92
C GLY A 710 -35.21 16.17 -26.17
N THR A 711 -34.57 16.49 -27.30
CA THR A 711 -34.71 15.74 -28.53
C THR A 711 -33.87 14.45 -28.47
N TYR A 712 -34.41 13.38 -29.06
CA TYR A 712 -33.74 12.09 -29.10
C TYR A 712 -33.30 11.72 -30.51
N ALA A 713 -32.12 11.13 -30.66
CA ALA A 713 -31.67 10.44 -31.84
C ALA A 713 -30.77 9.27 -31.42
N GLU A 714 -30.82 8.17 -32.17
CA GLU A 714 -29.87 7.08 -32.06
C GLU A 714 -28.55 7.46 -32.75
N ALA A 715 -27.45 6.89 -32.29
CA ALA A 715 -26.13 7.05 -32.94
C ALA A 715 -26.18 6.46 -34.35
N GLY A 716 -25.48 7.11 -35.29
CA GLY A 716 -25.43 6.65 -36.71
C GLY A 716 -26.69 6.96 -37.54
N ALA A 717 -27.76 7.51 -36.96
CA ALA A 717 -28.91 7.96 -37.72
C ALA A 717 -28.50 9.07 -38.71
N GLU A 718 -28.80 8.89 -40.01
CA GLU A 718 -28.59 9.94 -41.00
C GLU A 718 -29.53 11.11 -40.72
N TYR A 719 -28.97 12.32 -40.62
CA TYR A 719 -29.75 13.54 -40.48
C TYR A 719 -30.55 13.76 -41.77
N THR A 720 -31.86 13.53 -41.74
CA THR A 720 -32.79 13.97 -42.78
C THR A 720 -33.36 15.32 -42.37
N PRO A 721 -32.97 16.42 -43.04
CA PRO A 721 -33.53 17.72 -42.69
C PRO A 721 -35.05 17.67 -42.87
N GLU A 722 -35.76 18.01 -41.80
CA GLU A 722 -37.20 18.12 -41.84
C GLU A 722 -37.57 19.12 -42.96
N SER A 723 -38.17 18.64 -44.02
CA SER A 723 -38.60 19.44 -45.17
C SER A 723 -39.62 20.48 -44.66
N THR A 724 -39.14 21.69 -44.42
CA THR A 724 -40.04 22.86 -44.22
C THR A 724 -40.58 23.25 -45.59
N GLU A 725 -41.50 22.45 -46.12
CA GLU A 725 -42.41 22.99 -47.13
C GLU A 725 -43.25 24.05 -46.44
N PRO A 726 -43.27 25.31 -46.90
CA PRO A 726 -44.13 26.32 -46.36
C PRO A 726 -45.58 25.88 -46.62
N SER A 727 -46.32 25.53 -45.61
CA SER A 727 -47.76 25.29 -45.69
C SER A 727 -48.44 26.54 -46.23
N LEU A 728 -48.87 26.53 -47.47
CA LEU A 728 -49.74 27.53 -48.05
C LEU A 728 -51.06 27.55 -47.26
N PRO A 729 -51.58 28.72 -46.94
CA PRO A 729 -52.81 28.83 -46.16
C PRO A 729 -54.00 28.26 -46.97
N PRO A 730 -55.04 27.67 -46.31
CA PRO A 730 -56.15 27.00 -46.98
C PRO A 730 -56.98 28.03 -47.73
N SER A 731 -57.09 27.84 -49.04
CA SER A 731 -58.08 28.58 -49.92
C SER A 731 -59.45 28.03 -49.62
N THR A 732 -60.29 28.88 -49.02
CA THR A 732 -61.74 28.69 -48.96
C THR A 732 -62.37 28.92 -50.30
N SER A 733 -62.96 27.94 -50.92
CA SER A 733 -64.08 28.12 -51.89
C SER A 733 -65.07 26.97 -51.82
N SER A 734 -66.33 27.37 -51.73
CA SER A 734 -67.52 26.60 -51.45
C SER A 734 -68.12 25.96 -52.69
N ALA A 735 -68.59 24.71 -52.51
CA ALA A 735 -69.83 24.02 -52.89
C ALA A 735 -70.37 23.88 -54.32
N PRO A 736 -71.32 22.95 -54.56
CA PRO A 736 -71.27 21.81 -55.48
C PRO A 736 -72.50 21.90 -56.53
N PRO A 737 -73.06 20.76 -57.05
CA PRO A 737 -72.68 19.76 -58.06
C PRO A 737 -73.55 19.93 -59.38
N PRO A 738 -73.87 19.02 -60.31
CA PRO A 738 -74.26 17.65 -60.11
C PRO A 738 -73.88 16.64 -61.28
N THR A 739 -73.98 15.39 -60.91
CA THR A 739 -74.46 14.18 -61.68
C THR A 739 -74.46 14.17 -63.24
N THR A 740 -73.95 13.05 -63.76
CA THR A 740 -74.69 11.98 -64.44
C THR A 740 -73.68 10.96 -65.10
N SER A 741 -73.81 9.73 -64.65
CA SER A 741 -74.26 8.52 -65.37
C SER A 741 -73.54 8.17 -66.65
N SER A 742 -73.06 6.94 -66.66
CA SER A 742 -73.29 5.90 -67.66
C SER A 742 -72.06 5.16 -68.13
N GLU A 743 -72.06 3.89 -67.71
CA GLU A 743 -71.95 2.70 -68.46
C GLU A 743 -70.71 2.40 -69.34
N ALA A 744 -70.13 1.33 -69.01
CA ALA A 744 -70.06 0.01 -69.74
C ALA A 744 -68.67 -0.53 -69.85
N ARG A 745 -68.55 -1.68 -69.25
CA ARG A 745 -67.61 -2.80 -69.47
C ARG A 745 -67.76 -3.30 -70.96
N PRO A 746 -66.88 -4.09 -71.56
CA PRO A 746 -66.15 -5.22 -70.93
C PRO A 746 -64.79 -5.55 -71.56
N SER A 747 -64.13 -6.39 -70.77
CA SER A 747 -63.34 -7.64 -71.04
C SER A 747 -62.46 -7.83 -72.26
N ARG A 748 -61.27 -8.27 -72.08
CA ARG A 748 -60.73 -9.64 -72.33
C ARG A 748 -59.20 -9.70 -72.19
N ASP A 749 -58.78 -10.60 -71.36
CA ASP A 749 -57.93 -11.78 -71.59
C ASP A 749 -56.68 -11.62 -72.46
N VAL A 750 -55.53 -11.95 -71.87
CA VAL A 750 -54.82 -13.17 -72.20
C VAL A 750 -53.48 -13.12 -71.47
N ALA A 751 -53.22 -14.04 -70.52
CA ALA A 751 -51.87 -14.52 -70.10
C ALA A 751 -51.41 -15.49 -71.25
N PRO A 752 -50.23 -16.09 -71.30
CA PRO A 752 -49.37 -16.54 -70.23
C PRO A 752 -47.84 -16.54 -70.46
N THR A 753 -47.14 -16.94 -69.39
CA THR A 753 -45.96 -17.79 -69.35
C THR A 753 -44.60 -17.31 -69.89
N SER A 754 -43.62 -17.29 -69.02
CA SER A 754 -42.58 -18.35 -68.97
C SER A 754 -41.64 -18.20 -67.77
N GLU A 755 -41.58 -19.30 -67.04
CA GLU A 755 -40.58 -19.72 -66.10
C GLU A 755 -39.15 -19.63 -66.60
N ALA A 756 -38.22 -19.37 -65.78
CA ALA A 756 -36.85 -19.87 -65.82
C ALA A 756 -36.34 -20.16 -64.40
N GLU A 757 -36.12 -21.43 -64.14
CA GLU A 757 -35.54 -22.04 -62.99
C GLU A 757 -34.07 -21.64 -62.74
N PRO A 758 -33.56 -21.80 -61.52
CA PRO A 758 -32.15 -21.56 -61.18
C PRO A 758 -31.29 -22.84 -61.46
N PRO A 759 -29.96 -22.67 -61.63
CA PRO A 759 -29.07 -23.80 -61.86
C PRO A 759 -28.63 -24.47 -60.50
N PRO A 760 -28.19 -25.73 -60.57
CA PRO A 760 -28.16 -26.66 -59.47
C PRO A 760 -26.86 -26.61 -58.63
N SER A 761 -27.03 -26.98 -57.34
CA SER A 761 -26.02 -27.33 -56.37
C SER A 761 -25.14 -28.49 -56.81
N GLY A 762 -23.82 -28.32 -56.65
CA GLY A 762 -22.83 -29.38 -56.78
C GLY A 762 -22.51 -30.00 -55.44
N GLU A 763 -22.65 -31.26 -55.29
CA GLU A 763 -22.29 -32.11 -54.12
C GLU A 763 -20.79 -32.24 -53.97
N PRO A 764 -20.33 -32.59 -52.74
CA PRO A 764 -18.93 -32.80 -52.41
C PRO A 764 -18.49 -34.26 -52.68
N PRO A 765 -17.21 -34.57 -52.90
CA PRO A 765 -16.69 -35.90 -53.05
C PRO A 765 -16.38 -36.59 -51.71
N PRO A 766 -16.25 -37.89 -51.65
CA PRO A 766 -16.40 -38.71 -50.44
C PRO A 766 -15.14 -38.95 -49.66
N SER A 767 -15.39 -39.34 -48.41
CA SER A 767 -14.48 -39.87 -47.41
C SER A 767 -14.18 -41.37 -47.72
N ASP A 768 -12.95 -41.78 -47.52
CA ASP A 768 -12.47 -43.16 -47.21
C ASP A 768 -11.06 -43.00 -46.64
N ASP A 769 -10.52 -43.58 -45.63
CA ASP A 769 -10.69 -44.77 -44.82
C ASP A 769 -9.65 -44.71 -43.69
N GLU A 770 -9.98 -45.18 -42.52
CA GLU A 770 -9.07 -45.59 -41.44
C GLU A 770 -8.67 -47.05 -41.61
N PRO A 771 -7.81 -47.61 -40.72
CA PRO A 771 -6.38 -47.48 -40.42
C PRO A 771 -5.60 -48.79 -40.72
N PRO A 772 -4.33 -48.96 -40.33
CA PRO A 772 -4.06 -49.85 -39.21
C PRO A 772 -2.88 -49.57 -38.29
N THR A 773 -3.02 -50.06 -37.10
CA THR A 773 -2.14 -50.26 -35.94
C THR A 773 -0.72 -50.81 -36.26
N GLY A 774 0.24 -50.43 -35.42
CA GLY A 774 1.50 -51.18 -35.27
C GLY A 774 2.58 -50.44 -34.45
N GLY A 775 2.86 -50.94 -33.24
CA GLY A 775 3.75 -50.53 -32.23
C GLY A 775 5.25 -50.51 -32.54
N GLY A 776 6.01 -50.01 -31.63
CA GLY A 776 7.46 -50.11 -31.55
C GLY A 776 8.07 -49.05 -30.66
N ASP A 777 8.41 -49.49 -29.45
CA ASP A 777 9.38 -48.88 -28.56
C ASP A 777 10.61 -48.35 -29.27
N ASP A 778 11.19 -47.28 -28.76
CA ASP A 778 12.56 -47.19 -28.33
C ASP A 778 12.90 -45.77 -27.78
N SER A 779 13.33 -45.73 -26.53
CA SER A 779 14.02 -44.62 -25.87
C SER A 779 15.52 -44.79 -26.03
N PRO A 780 16.41 -43.93 -25.45
CA PRO A 780 17.21 -42.85 -26.04
C PRO A 780 18.71 -43.20 -26.21
N PRO A 781 19.59 -42.25 -26.44
CA PRO A 781 20.78 -42.16 -25.56
C PRO A 781 21.20 -40.73 -25.15
N ILE A 782 21.52 -40.67 -23.90
CA ILE A 782 22.34 -39.70 -23.16
C ILE A 782 23.75 -39.66 -23.77
N ILE A 783 24.33 -38.45 -23.95
CA ILE A 783 25.79 -38.21 -23.92
C ILE A 783 26.02 -36.83 -23.27
N GLY A 784 26.61 -36.82 -22.08
CA GLY A 784 27.35 -35.67 -21.52
C GLY A 784 28.85 -35.89 -21.71
N PRO A 785 29.73 -35.17 -20.99
CA PRO A 785 30.27 -33.85 -21.33
C PRO A 785 31.77 -33.94 -21.72
N ASP A 786 32.33 -32.94 -22.35
CA ASP A 786 33.82 -32.81 -22.33
C ASP A 786 34.28 -31.35 -22.19
N ARG A 787 35.39 -31.26 -21.51
CA ARG A 787 36.13 -30.14 -20.93
C ARG A 787 37.05 -29.43 -21.93
N GLY A 788 37.39 -28.22 -21.57
CA GLY A 788 38.69 -27.56 -21.94
C GLY A 788 38.42 -26.25 -22.68
N GLY A 789 38.88 -25.10 -22.30
CA GLY A 789 40.01 -24.70 -21.50
C GLY A 789 40.56 -23.39 -22.07
N SER A 790 40.84 -22.42 -21.18
CA SER A 790 41.80 -21.31 -21.34
C SER A 790 41.59 -20.29 -22.48
N ASP A 791 41.78 -19.02 -22.37
CA ASP A 791 42.62 -18.14 -21.56
C ASP A 791 42.44 -16.66 -22.01
N ARG A 792 42.58 -15.71 -21.06
CA ARG A 792 42.99 -14.30 -21.20
C ARG A 792 42.18 -13.36 -22.13
N GLY A 793 41.91 -12.17 -21.79
CA GLY A 793 42.35 -11.21 -20.80
C GLY A 793 41.94 -9.80 -21.16
N ALA A 794 41.91 -8.99 -20.11
CA ALA A 794 42.18 -7.56 -20.07
C ALA A 794 41.08 -6.55 -20.51
N GLU A 795 40.71 -5.83 -19.51
CA GLU A 795 40.17 -4.48 -19.36
C GLU A 795 40.70 -3.42 -20.38
N PRO A 796 40.16 -2.20 -20.42
CA PRO A 796 39.87 -1.38 -19.26
C PRO A 796 38.38 -1.07 -19.00
#